data_1491357fba16cefa411695fe99fe3f80
#
_entry.id   1491357fba16cefa411695fe99fe3f80
#
_cell.length_a   1.000
_cell.length_b   1.000
_cell.length_c   1.000
_cell.angle_alpha   90.00
_cell.angle_beta   90.00
_cell.angle_gamma   90.00
#
_symmetry.space_group_name_H-M   'P 1'
#
loop_
_entity.id
_entity.type
_entity.pdbx_description
1 polymer ?
#
loop_
_entity_poly.entity_id
_entity_poly.type
_entity_poly.pdbx_seq_one_letter_code
_entity_poly.pdbx_strand_id
1 'polypeptide(L)'
;MKNYLYILCTFLLAFAGCTKDADVEPIAPAPDENAQVVLTGFSGRGTRTGFGGAEDGAVPFLWSAGDYIWASNTRSEAIAEGGSQATFIFESIATADTYDVFYNLTGPAAATALIPAEQTQQAAGELNLGQNGDFGYAKAQNGTFTLEHATSYVWFDTYSSDVTSNLLSITLSVSGGQTIAGETTFADGKLGDCKGSSSVTLSFGEEGIALPSQSSDTDVFAAMVLYPADLSAATVSIVYKFADGSVYLQTKSGKTLTPGHTLRLSTQIAKADCKSSGAFFMTEAGVAEELPTEPIGYLKVVTLGESTLSAEELTSIAGNLANGAVIDLGEATFATTEFPMDFTRKTNLQEIALPRNIQTFTPSTYNSGAFYGCENLTRVTFPEGLTAIGQNCFRNCAKLESIELPSSVRTLDIYAFYGCKLLTSVVIPEGVEAIPRFLFDSCTALTDVTLPSTLKSIGVEAFEATGLEEITIPESVTTIESSVFKNCKSLERIQFPDALTAIPANLCNACSALTTINMPSKLETVGNDAFYNCGKLQDVTFPETLKSLDERSFGGCSAFTRIIIDIPAIANYAFWNCANVTSIDLGEKVTSIGRNAFISASNLQTITCRAENAPSLGNSAFGSAGSKVEGAKILYVPAASYDTYETAWTDVTSQGYALQDINDQQLTDGIYYRASRETDWVPTLPATFTALYVRTVGDDAALTASQFNTVITKISAQSAPVTLDLNMAKFEATEFPTGLAGNAKLGTIKFFENTASIAAGAFKGCTALTKATVPTGVEIIGESTFEGCTALASLTLPSSVKTVGDKAFKGCSALVET
;
A
#
# COMPACT_ATOMS: atom_id res chain seq x y z
N MET A 1 -76.10 6.13 9.62
CA MET A 1 -75.39 6.38 10.87
C MET A 1 -74.60 5.13 11.13
N LYS A 2 -73.32 5.16 10.73
CA LYS A 2 -72.37 4.06 10.93
C LYS A 2 -71.76 4.24 12.32
N ASN A 3 -71.93 3.25 13.20
CA ASN A 3 -71.28 3.23 14.52
C ASN A 3 -69.85 2.86 14.32
N TYR A 4 -68.92 3.80 14.55
CA TYR A 4 -67.49 3.55 14.68
C TYR A 4 -67.23 3.06 16.08
N LEU A 5 -66.83 1.81 16.23
CA LEU A 5 -66.31 1.26 17.50
C LEU A 5 -64.80 1.44 17.53
N TYR A 6 -64.28 2.42 18.30
CA TYR A 6 -62.88 2.58 18.56
C TYR A 6 -62.45 1.58 19.65
N ILE A 7 -61.61 0.63 19.32
CA ILE A 7 -60.95 -0.19 20.35
C ILE A 7 -59.66 0.52 20.71
N LEU A 8 -59.69 1.31 21.79
CA LEU A 8 -58.53 1.89 22.42
C LEU A 8 -58.01 0.85 23.42
N CYS A 9 -56.94 0.10 23.07
CA CYS A 9 -56.30 -0.80 24.04
C CYS A 9 -55.47 -0.02 25.06
N THR A 10 -56.12 0.52 26.07
CA THR A 10 -55.42 0.97 27.31
C THR A 10 -55.43 -0.16 28.32
N PHE A 11 -54.32 -0.81 28.56
CA PHE A 11 -54.14 -1.76 29.65
C PHE A 11 -53.88 -1.00 30.95
N LEU A 12 -54.87 -1.01 31.84
CA LEU A 12 -54.72 -0.70 33.25
C LEU A 12 -54.41 -2.01 34.00
N LEU A 13 -53.25 -2.09 34.68
CA LEU A 13 -52.92 -3.16 35.62
C LEU A 13 -53.86 -3.10 36.86
N ALA A 14 -54.57 -4.20 37.12
CA ALA A 14 -55.10 -4.44 38.48
C ALA A 14 -54.82 -5.89 38.86
N PHE A 15 -54.13 -6.07 39.94
CA PHE A 15 -53.85 -7.36 40.64
C PHE A 15 -55.13 -7.86 41.36
N ALA A 16 -55.41 -9.16 41.28
CA ALA A 16 -55.77 -10.00 42.39
C ALA A 16 -56.06 -11.46 42.04
N GLY A 17 -55.35 -12.36 42.56
CA GLY A 17 -55.73 -13.53 43.40
C GLY A 17 -56.29 -14.80 42.75
N CYS A 18 -55.45 -15.82 42.81
CA CYS A 18 -55.73 -17.27 42.96
C CYS A 18 -57.14 -17.87 42.76
N THR A 19 -57.26 -18.93 41.93
CA THR A 19 -57.41 -20.33 42.35
C THR A 19 -57.45 -21.26 41.13
N LYS A 20 -57.01 -22.52 41.34
CA LYS A 20 -56.98 -23.63 40.39
C LYS A 20 -58.40 -24.03 39.96
N ASP A 21 -58.62 -24.42 38.71
CA ASP A 21 -58.88 -25.81 38.26
C ASP A 21 -59.21 -25.86 36.76
N ALA A 22 -58.68 -26.93 36.15
CA ALA A 22 -59.17 -27.74 35.01
C ALA A 22 -59.30 -27.11 33.60
N ASP A 23 -58.42 -27.63 32.72
CA ASP A 23 -58.53 -27.95 31.34
C ASP A 23 -59.84 -27.65 30.61
N VAL A 24 -59.88 -26.52 29.87
CA VAL A 24 -60.55 -26.36 28.59
C VAL A 24 -59.69 -25.36 27.80
N GLU A 25 -59.08 -25.83 26.70
CA GLU A 25 -58.52 -24.89 25.74
C GLU A 25 -59.58 -23.93 25.23
N PRO A 26 -59.46 -22.62 25.30
CA PRO A 26 -60.34 -21.70 24.63
C PRO A 26 -59.99 -21.75 23.14
N ILE A 27 -60.96 -22.15 22.32
CA ILE A 27 -60.98 -21.92 20.90
C ILE A 27 -60.80 -20.41 20.73
N ALA A 28 -59.66 -20.00 20.16
CA ALA A 28 -59.49 -18.59 19.79
C ALA A 28 -60.63 -18.17 18.85
N PRO A 29 -61.30 -17.02 19.12
CA PRO A 29 -62.27 -16.51 18.18
C PRO A 29 -61.62 -16.30 16.81
N ALA A 30 -62.31 -16.72 15.76
CA ALA A 30 -61.86 -16.41 14.39
C ALA A 30 -61.58 -14.93 14.28
N PRO A 31 -60.49 -14.51 13.61
CA PRO A 31 -60.14 -13.10 13.46
C PRO A 31 -61.34 -12.37 12.81
N ASP A 32 -61.74 -11.26 13.41
CA ASP A 32 -62.74 -10.38 12.86
C ASP A 32 -62.14 -9.72 11.60
N GLU A 33 -62.55 -10.19 10.43
CA GLU A 33 -62.00 -9.73 9.13
C GLU A 33 -62.33 -8.24 8.83
N ASN A 34 -63.02 -7.54 9.72
CA ASN A 34 -63.40 -6.13 9.59
C ASN A 34 -62.88 -5.24 10.73
N ALA A 35 -61.95 -5.70 11.58
CA ALA A 35 -61.43 -4.87 12.64
C ALA A 35 -60.42 -3.85 12.07
N GLN A 36 -60.61 -2.57 12.33
CA GLN A 36 -59.70 -1.49 12.02
C GLN A 36 -58.55 -1.49 13.08
N VAL A 37 -57.31 -1.64 12.64
CA VAL A 37 -56.14 -1.55 13.52
C VAL A 37 -55.47 -0.19 13.35
N VAL A 38 -55.12 0.45 14.45
CA VAL A 38 -54.44 1.75 14.50
C VAL A 38 -53.06 1.58 15.11
N LEU A 39 -52.02 1.90 14.35
CA LEU A 39 -50.63 1.93 14.83
C LEU A 39 -50.14 3.36 14.89
N THR A 40 -49.44 3.72 15.96
CA THR A 40 -48.79 5.02 16.12
C THR A 40 -47.28 4.86 15.95
N GLY A 41 -46.74 5.48 14.91
CA GLY A 41 -45.30 5.47 14.59
C GLY A 41 -44.60 6.70 15.13
N PHE A 42 -43.39 6.48 15.66
CA PHE A 42 -42.47 7.53 15.99
C PHE A 42 -41.28 7.42 15.04
N SER A 43 -40.85 8.56 14.50
CA SER A 43 -39.65 8.59 13.68
C SER A 43 -38.40 8.34 14.58
N GLY A 44 -37.53 7.45 14.15
CA GLY A 44 -36.23 7.19 14.81
C GLY A 44 -35.31 8.41 14.76
N ARG A 45 -34.30 8.43 15.61
CA ARG A 45 -33.26 9.45 15.53
C ARG A 45 -32.08 8.93 14.72
N GLY A 46 -31.73 9.62 13.61
CA GLY A 46 -30.48 9.40 12.91
C GLY A 46 -29.33 10.17 13.57
N THR A 47 -28.13 9.59 13.57
CA THR A 47 -26.90 10.28 14.02
C THR A 47 -26.22 10.94 12.84
N ARG A 48 -25.70 12.18 13.04
CA ARG A 48 -24.90 12.91 12.05
C ARG A 48 -23.43 12.51 12.16
N THR A 49 -22.79 12.18 11.05
CA THR A 49 -21.34 12.15 10.92
C THR A 49 -20.92 13.01 9.73
N GLY A 50 -20.02 13.97 9.93
CA GLY A 50 -19.53 14.83 8.85
C GLY A 50 -18.24 14.28 8.20
N PHE A 51 -18.00 14.56 6.92
CA PHE A 51 -16.66 14.45 6.32
C PHE A 51 -15.75 15.52 6.92
N GLY A 52 -14.67 15.13 7.58
CA GLY A 52 -13.63 16.06 8.06
C GLY A 52 -13.85 16.77 9.38
N GLY A 53 -14.90 16.46 10.13
CA GLY A 53 -15.11 16.98 11.47
C GLY A 53 -16.30 16.32 12.12
N ALA A 54 -16.11 15.76 13.31
CA ALA A 54 -17.19 15.13 14.05
C ALA A 54 -18.02 16.21 14.75
N GLU A 55 -19.28 16.35 14.40
CA GLU A 55 -20.31 16.87 15.29
C GLU A 55 -21.43 15.84 15.35
N ASP A 56 -21.51 15.13 16.46
CA ASP A 56 -22.59 14.19 16.74
C ASP A 56 -23.86 14.99 17.08
N GLY A 57 -24.70 15.23 16.08
CA GLY A 57 -26.04 15.76 16.24
C GLY A 57 -27.07 14.76 15.76
N ALA A 58 -27.95 14.24 16.63
CA ALA A 58 -29.10 13.48 16.21
C ALA A 58 -30.13 14.44 15.58
N VAL A 59 -30.46 14.22 14.29
CA VAL A 59 -31.55 14.96 13.64
C VAL A 59 -32.75 14.04 13.55
N PRO A 60 -33.92 14.46 14.06
CA PRO A 60 -35.13 13.67 13.91
C PRO A 60 -35.54 13.61 12.46
N PHE A 61 -35.82 12.42 11.93
CA PHE A 61 -36.63 12.27 10.73
C PHE A 61 -38.08 12.57 11.09
N LEU A 62 -38.76 13.25 10.21
CA LEU A 62 -40.19 13.56 10.39
C LEU A 62 -40.99 12.80 9.35
N TRP A 63 -42.17 12.31 9.76
CA TRP A 63 -43.17 11.80 8.84
C TRP A 63 -43.66 12.93 7.94
N SER A 64 -43.92 12.62 6.67
CA SER A 64 -44.46 13.57 5.70
C SER A 64 -45.91 13.24 5.32
N ALA A 65 -46.68 14.24 4.99
CA ALA A 65 -48.03 14.00 4.45
C ALA A 65 -47.95 13.11 3.19
N GLY A 66 -48.78 12.08 3.14
CA GLY A 66 -48.72 11.06 2.08
C GLY A 66 -47.92 9.80 2.43
N ASP A 67 -47.14 9.78 3.53
CA ASP A 67 -46.43 8.57 3.99
C ASP A 67 -47.43 7.47 4.37
N TYR A 68 -47.02 6.22 4.17
CA TYR A 68 -47.77 5.02 4.56
C TYR A 68 -46.82 3.92 5.01
N ILE A 69 -47.33 2.93 5.73
CA ILE A 69 -46.61 1.75 6.16
C ILE A 69 -47.32 0.47 5.76
N TRP A 70 -46.58 -0.62 5.73
CA TRP A 70 -47.07 -1.99 5.58
C TRP A 70 -47.01 -2.72 6.90
N ALA A 71 -48.04 -3.46 7.25
CA ALA A 71 -48.06 -4.39 8.36
C ALA A 71 -48.84 -5.63 8.00
N SER A 72 -48.34 -6.83 8.30
CA SER A 72 -48.98 -8.12 7.95
C SER A 72 -49.56 -8.18 6.51
N ASN A 73 -48.77 -7.75 5.54
CA ASN A 73 -49.11 -7.71 4.11
C ASN A 73 -50.26 -6.70 3.72
N THR A 74 -50.63 -5.84 4.63
CA THR A 74 -51.66 -4.79 4.38
C THR A 74 -50.98 -3.42 4.45
N ARG A 75 -51.33 -2.54 3.50
CA ARG A 75 -50.86 -1.15 3.48
C ARG A 75 -51.82 -0.27 4.29
N SER A 76 -51.29 0.65 5.09
CA SER A 76 -52.08 1.68 5.77
C SER A 76 -52.67 2.69 4.78
N GLU A 77 -53.66 3.46 5.20
CA GLU A 77 -53.96 4.73 4.57
C GLU A 77 -52.77 5.68 4.64
N ALA A 78 -52.66 6.59 3.68
CA ALA A 78 -51.66 7.66 3.70
C ALA A 78 -52.04 8.66 4.82
N ILE A 79 -51.00 9.12 5.56
CA ILE A 79 -51.20 10.13 6.61
C ILE A 79 -51.52 11.51 5.98
N ALA A 80 -52.37 12.28 6.63
CA ALA A 80 -52.78 13.59 6.16
C ALA A 80 -51.79 14.71 6.53
N GLU A 81 -51.11 14.57 7.68
CA GLU A 81 -50.18 15.55 8.22
C GLU A 81 -48.91 14.86 8.69
N GLY A 82 -47.74 15.50 8.43
CA GLY A 82 -46.43 15.04 8.89
C GLY A 82 -46.11 15.49 10.31
N GLY A 83 -44.99 14.97 10.85
CA GLY A 83 -44.47 15.35 12.18
C GLY A 83 -43.58 14.27 12.81
N SER A 84 -43.20 14.48 14.05
CA SER A 84 -42.38 13.49 14.79
C SER A 84 -43.16 12.24 15.20
N GLN A 85 -44.49 12.29 15.11
CA GLN A 85 -45.41 11.20 15.39
C GLN A 85 -46.49 11.15 14.33
N ALA A 86 -46.85 9.97 13.88
CA ALA A 86 -47.96 9.76 12.93
C ALA A 86 -48.82 8.56 13.34
N THR A 87 -50.09 8.62 12.96
CA THR A 87 -51.06 7.55 13.20
C THR A 87 -51.43 6.89 11.89
N PHE A 88 -51.24 5.59 11.78
CA PHE A 88 -51.50 4.78 10.60
C PHE A 88 -52.72 3.89 10.81
N ILE A 89 -53.66 3.96 9.89
CA ILE A 89 -54.95 3.25 9.95
C ILE A 89 -54.94 2.12 8.94
N PHE A 90 -55.29 0.93 9.36
CA PHE A 90 -55.40 -0.25 8.52
C PHE A 90 -56.83 -0.74 8.49
N GLU A 91 -57.38 -0.84 7.31
CA GLU A 91 -58.66 -1.53 7.10
C GLU A 91 -58.42 -3.00 6.79
N SER A 92 -59.00 -3.89 7.56
CA SER A 92 -58.96 -5.35 7.32
C SER A 92 -57.63 -6.05 7.55
N ILE A 93 -56.90 -5.71 8.64
CA ILE A 93 -55.72 -6.44 9.10
C ILE A 93 -56.14 -7.39 10.25
N ALA A 94 -55.55 -8.58 10.28
CA ALA A 94 -55.72 -9.50 11.41
C ALA A 94 -55.10 -8.92 12.70
N THR A 95 -55.86 -8.93 13.80
CA THR A 95 -55.35 -8.46 15.09
C THR A 95 -54.25 -9.39 15.63
N ALA A 96 -53.16 -8.80 16.05
CA ALA A 96 -52.01 -9.50 16.63
C ALA A 96 -51.38 -8.69 17.78
N ASP A 97 -50.68 -9.33 18.67
CA ASP A 97 -49.94 -8.66 19.77
C ASP A 97 -48.75 -7.87 19.25
N THR A 98 -48.21 -8.27 18.10
CA THR A 98 -47.04 -7.64 17.44
C THR A 98 -47.24 -7.64 15.92
N TYR A 99 -46.76 -6.59 15.27
CA TYR A 99 -46.69 -6.48 13.80
C TYR A 99 -45.29 -6.13 13.36
N ASP A 100 -44.79 -6.80 12.30
CA ASP A 100 -43.66 -6.32 11.56
C ASP A 100 -44.12 -5.16 10.67
N VAL A 101 -43.53 -3.99 10.87
CA VAL A 101 -43.87 -2.75 10.20
C VAL A 101 -42.80 -2.37 9.20
N PHE A 102 -43.18 -2.08 7.99
CA PHE A 102 -42.27 -1.66 6.91
C PHE A 102 -42.68 -0.32 6.37
N TYR A 103 -41.72 0.57 6.17
CA TYR A 103 -41.90 1.87 5.57
C TYR A 103 -41.39 1.87 4.13
N ASN A 104 -42.17 2.45 3.24
CA ASN A 104 -41.83 2.73 1.84
C ASN A 104 -41.48 1.52 0.95
N LEU A 105 -41.96 0.31 1.28
CA LEU A 105 -41.85 -0.83 0.38
C LEU A 105 -42.96 -0.81 -0.68
N THR A 106 -42.62 -1.28 -1.88
CA THR A 106 -43.60 -1.37 -2.99
C THR A 106 -44.59 -2.54 -2.86
N GLY A 107 -44.48 -3.34 -1.79
CA GLY A 107 -45.33 -4.49 -1.50
C GLY A 107 -45.01 -5.14 -0.14
N PRO A 108 -45.77 -6.18 0.24
CA PRO A 108 -45.60 -6.86 1.53
C PRO A 108 -44.31 -7.66 1.61
N ALA A 109 -43.90 -7.86 2.85
CA ALA A 109 -42.71 -8.56 3.32
C ALA A 109 -42.04 -9.52 2.33
N ALA A 110 -40.74 -9.31 2.07
CA ALA A 110 -39.81 -10.00 1.14
C ALA A 110 -39.75 -9.41 -0.27
N ALA A 111 -40.23 -8.20 -0.45
CA ALA A 111 -40.12 -7.48 -1.72
C ALA A 111 -38.71 -6.90 -1.93
N THR A 112 -38.38 -6.61 -3.14
CA THR A 112 -37.22 -5.78 -3.51
C THR A 112 -37.44 -4.35 -3.05
N ALA A 113 -36.43 -3.77 -2.42
CA ALA A 113 -36.34 -2.34 -2.14
C ALA A 113 -35.58 -1.67 -3.29
N LEU A 114 -35.99 -0.46 -3.69
CA LEU A 114 -35.30 0.31 -4.72
C LEU A 114 -34.85 1.65 -4.14
N ILE A 115 -33.54 1.87 -4.16
CA ILE A 115 -32.92 3.18 -3.91
C ILE A 115 -32.63 3.77 -5.28
N PRO A 116 -33.40 4.76 -5.77
CA PRO A 116 -33.23 5.27 -7.12
C PRO A 116 -31.86 5.96 -7.28
N ALA A 117 -31.23 5.75 -8.41
CA ALA A 117 -30.02 6.50 -8.79
C ALA A 117 -30.37 7.96 -9.14
N GLU A 118 -31.58 8.21 -9.59
CA GLU A 118 -32.13 9.55 -9.84
C GLU A 118 -33.12 9.91 -8.72
N GLN A 119 -32.80 10.95 -7.96
CA GLN A 119 -33.57 11.45 -6.83
C GLN A 119 -34.01 12.90 -7.09
N THR A 120 -35.03 13.39 -6.42
CA THR A 120 -35.55 14.74 -6.65
C THR A 120 -35.78 15.51 -5.36
N GLN A 121 -35.60 16.83 -5.43
CA GLN A 121 -35.90 17.78 -4.36
C GLN A 121 -36.40 19.09 -5.00
N GLN A 122 -37.50 19.64 -4.52
CA GLN A 122 -38.15 20.82 -5.16
C GLN A 122 -37.62 22.14 -4.60
N ALA A 123 -37.27 22.21 -3.32
CA ALA A 123 -36.74 23.41 -2.69
C ALA A 123 -35.68 23.10 -1.64
N ALA A 124 -34.86 24.08 -1.31
CA ALA A 124 -33.87 23.96 -0.24
C ALA A 124 -34.57 23.61 1.09
N GLY A 125 -34.07 22.56 1.78
CA GLY A 125 -34.64 22.10 3.04
C GLY A 125 -35.92 21.23 2.94
N GLU A 126 -36.54 21.11 1.78
CA GLU A 126 -37.66 20.19 1.56
C GLU A 126 -37.19 18.81 1.13
N LEU A 127 -36.89 17.96 2.11
CA LEU A 127 -36.30 16.66 1.87
C LEU A 127 -37.31 15.59 1.55
N ASN A 128 -37.30 15.06 0.33
CA ASN A 128 -38.23 13.99 -0.11
C ASN A 128 -37.63 12.58 0.12
N LEU A 129 -37.21 12.29 1.33
CA LEU A 129 -36.43 11.05 1.65
C LEU A 129 -37.22 9.80 1.26
N GLY A 130 -38.50 9.71 1.57
CA GLY A 130 -39.34 8.57 1.24
C GLY A 130 -39.45 8.32 -0.26
N GLN A 131 -39.64 9.37 -1.07
CA GLN A 131 -39.70 9.26 -2.53
C GLN A 131 -38.35 8.91 -3.15
N ASN A 132 -37.27 9.29 -2.48
CA ASN A 132 -35.89 9.02 -2.89
C ASN A 132 -35.37 7.67 -2.38
N GLY A 133 -36.26 6.78 -1.90
CA GLY A 133 -35.90 5.40 -1.59
C GLY A 133 -35.47 5.15 -0.14
N ASP A 134 -35.89 5.99 0.79
CA ASP A 134 -35.72 5.71 2.21
C ASP A 134 -36.62 4.54 2.66
N PHE A 135 -36.05 3.58 3.35
CA PHE A 135 -36.71 2.38 3.87
C PHE A 135 -36.54 2.26 5.37
N GLY A 136 -37.58 1.78 6.03
CA GLY A 136 -37.50 1.56 7.45
C GLY A 136 -38.25 0.29 7.89
N TYR A 137 -37.85 -0.21 9.05
CA TYR A 137 -38.41 -1.38 9.71
C TYR A 137 -38.64 -1.12 11.20
N ALA A 138 -39.69 -1.69 11.72
CA ALA A 138 -39.93 -1.74 13.15
C ALA A 138 -40.77 -2.96 13.53
N LYS A 139 -40.76 -3.32 14.79
CA LYS A 139 -41.79 -4.18 15.40
C LYS A 139 -42.76 -3.31 16.20
N ALA A 140 -44.00 -3.21 15.74
CA ALA A 140 -45.03 -2.58 16.54
C ALA A 140 -45.48 -3.51 17.66
N GLN A 141 -45.55 -3.00 18.88
CA GLN A 141 -46.00 -3.68 20.06
C GLN A 141 -46.94 -2.75 20.86
N ASN A 142 -48.07 -3.27 21.36
CA ASN A 142 -49.06 -2.45 22.05
C ASN A 142 -49.52 -1.21 21.25
N GLY A 143 -49.62 -1.33 19.95
CA GLY A 143 -50.10 -0.28 19.07
C GLY A 143 -49.11 0.83 18.77
N THR A 144 -47.83 0.71 19.19
CA THR A 144 -46.78 1.71 18.94
C THR A 144 -45.50 1.09 18.37
N PHE A 145 -44.74 1.88 17.60
CA PHE A 145 -43.44 1.49 17.08
C PHE A 145 -42.51 2.70 16.90
N THR A 146 -41.20 2.46 16.90
CA THR A 146 -40.22 3.43 16.46
C THR A 146 -39.52 2.86 15.24
N LEU A 147 -39.56 3.62 14.13
CA LEU A 147 -38.97 3.19 12.86
C LEU A 147 -37.44 3.26 12.92
N GLU A 148 -36.79 2.18 12.51
CA GLU A 148 -35.34 2.14 12.25
C GLU A 148 -35.12 2.19 10.76
N HIS A 149 -34.35 3.18 10.31
CA HIS A 149 -34.05 3.35 8.89
C HIS A 149 -32.99 2.36 8.44
N ALA A 150 -33.22 1.70 7.32
CA ALA A 150 -32.31 0.72 6.73
C ALA A 150 -31.32 1.35 5.73
N THR A 151 -31.57 2.58 5.29
CA THR A 151 -30.76 3.35 4.35
C THR A 151 -29.81 4.31 5.06
N SER A 152 -28.83 4.84 4.34
CA SER A 152 -27.92 5.89 4.80
C SER A 152 -28.21 7.19 4.07
N TYR A 153 -27.75 8.31 4.62
CA TYR A 153 -28.05 9.63 4.09
C TYR A 153 -26.79 10.46 3.92
N VAL A 154 -26.74 11.26 2.87
CA VAL A 154 -25.76 12.33 2.71
C VAL A 154 -26.49 13.67 2.73
N TRP A 155 -26.14 14.52 3.65
CA TRP A 155 -26.67 15.87 3.79
C TRP A 155 -25.69 16.87 3.26
N PHE A 156 -26.13 17.68 2.33
CA PHE A 156 -25.36 18.74 1.73
C PHE A 156 -25.65 20.06 2.44
N ASP A 157 -24.58 20.67 2.96
CA ASP A 157 -24.53 22.05 3.44
C ASP A 157 -23.71 22.82 2.43
N THR A 158 -24.36 23.14 1.28
CA THR A 158 -23.68 23.77 0.15
C THR A 158 -24.05 25.24 0.08
N TYR A 159 -23.05 26.12 -0.02
CA TYR A 159 -23.23 27.56 -0.03
C TYR A 159 -22.22 28.25 -0.94
N SER A 160 -22.57 29.49 -1.40
CA SER A 160 -21.67 30.32 -2.17
C SER A 160 -22.02 31.79 -1.99
N SER A 161 -21.00 32.65 -1.88
CA SER A 161 -21.15 34.11 -1.85
C SER A 161 -21.03 34.77 -3.21
N ASP A 162 -20.59 34.06 -4.24
CA ASP A 162 -20.27 34.61 -5.57
C ASP A 162 -20.82 33.85 -6.77
N VAL A 163 -21.37 32.65 -6.57
CA VAL A 163 -22.12 31.90 -7.58
C VAL A 163 -23.57 32.38 -7.54
N THR A 164 -24.03 32.96 -8.66
CA THR A 164 -25.40 33.52 -8.81
C THR A 164 -26.33 32.64 -9.64
N SER A 165 -25.78 31.62 -10.31
CA SER A 165 -26.54 30.65 -11.08
C SER A 165 -27.21 29.62 -10.17
N ASN A 166 -28.46 29.24 -10.47
CA ASN A 166 -29.15 28.21 -9.70
C ASN A 166 -28.50 26.85 -9.89
N LEU A 167 -28.46 26.05 -8.82
CA LEU A 167 -28.01 24.68 -8.83
C LEU A 167 -29.12 23.78 -9.38
N LEU A 168 -28.84 23.06 -10.47
CA LEU A 168 -29.78 22.12 -11.11
C LEU A 168 -29.70 20.72 -10.51
N SER A 169 -28.49 20.25 -10.18
CA SER A 169 -28.31 18.91 -9.60
C SER A 169 -27.01 18.78 -8.80
N ILE A 170 -27.04 17.79 -7.91
CA ILE A 170 -25.82 17.26 -7.24
C ILE A 170 -25.74 15.78 -7.61
N THR A 171 -24.60 15.36 -8.19
CA THR A 171 -24.33 13.95 -8.46
C THR A 171 -23.19 13.47 -7.56
N LEU A 172 -23.44 12.42 -6.80
CA LEU A 172 -22.43 11.75 -5.96
C LEU A 172 -22.09 10.41 -6.61
N SER A 173 -20.80 10.16 -6.85
CA SER A 173 -20.28 8.92 -7.43
C SER A 173 -19.18 8.35 -6.57
N VAL A 174 -19.05 7.03 -6.50
CA VAL A 174 -18.01 6.33 -5.72
C VAL A 174 -17.15 5.45 -6.62
N SER A 175 -15.83 5.46 -6.38
CA SER A 175 -14.89 4.58 -7.08
C SER A 175 -14.91 3.15 -6.53
N GLY A 176 -14.22 2.21 -7.22
CA GLY A 176 -14.00 0.85 -6.72
C GLY A 176 -15.21 -0.10 -6.87
N GLY A 177 -16.17 0.22 -7.78
CA GLY A 177 -17.29 -0.69 -8.09
C GLY A 177 -18.31 -0.84 -6.96
N GLN A 178 -18.28 0.00 -5.92
CA GLN A 178 -19.25 -0.02 -4.82
C GLN A 178 -20.60 0.47 -5.31
N THR A 179 -21.66 -0.29 -5.04
CA THR A 179 -23.04 0.10 -5.38
C THR A 179 -23.66 0.89 -4.24
N ILE A 180 -24.19 2.07 -4.52
CA ILE A 180 -24.82 2.97 -3.54
C ILE A 180 -26.29 3.26 -3.83
N ALA A 181 -26.80 2.81 -4.97
CA ALA A 181 -28.22 2.87 -5.36
C ALA A 181 -28.58 1.68 -6.24
N GLY A 182 -29.85 1.29 -6.25
CA GLY A 182 -30.34 0.19 -7.07
C GLY A 182 -31.31 -0.72 -6.34
N GLU A 183 -31.57 -1.87 -6.94
CA GLU A 183 -32.44 -2.89 -6.36
C GLU A 183 -31.71 -3.70 -5.31
N THR A 184 -32.38 -3.92 -4.19
CA THR A 184 -31.88 -4.79 -3.11
C THR A 184 -33.04 -5.57 -2.51
N THR A 185 -32.79 -6.67 -1.83
CA THR A 185 -33.78 -7.38 -1.04
C THR A 185 -33.89 -6.75 0.35
N PHE A 186 -35.07 -6.82 0.95
CA PHE A 186 -35.26 -6.35 2.31
C PHE A 186 -35.91 -7.47 3.13
N ALA A 187 -35.20 -7.96 4.14
CA ALA A 187 -35.68 -9.02 5.01
C ALA A 187 -35.18 -8.81 6.44
N ASP A 188 -36.03 -9.09 7.43
CA ASP A 188 -35.67 -8.99 8.86
C ASP A 188 -35.05 -7.64 9.28
N GLY A 189 -35.54 -6.54 8.70
CA GLY A 189 -35.03 -5.19 8.97
C GLY A 189 -33.70 -4.85 8.31
N LYS A 190 -33.20 -5.67 7.41
CA LYS A 190 -31.89 -5.47 6.74
C LYS A 190 -32.04 -5.47 5.22
N LEU A 191 -31.22 -4.64 4.59
CA LEU A 191 -31.02 -4.68 3.15
C LEU A 191 -30.04 -5.82 2.81
N GLY A 192 -30.36 -6.60 1.77
CA GLY A 192 -29.45 -7.56 1.16
C GLY A 192 -28.47 -6.87 0.22
N ASP A 193 -27.77 -7.63 -0.64
CA ASP A 193 -26.84 -7.04 -1.61
C ASP A 193 -27.57 -6.11 -2.59
N CYS A 194 -27.02 -4.92 -2.80
CA CYS A 194 -27.54 -3.94 -3.75
C CYS A 194 -26.98 -4.21 -5.15
N LYS A 195 -27.84 -4.18 -6.15
CA LYS A 195 -27.49 -4.30 -7.57
C LYS A 195 -27.96 -3.06 -8.31
N GLY A 196 -26.98 -2.27 -8.80
CA GLY A 196 -27.34 -1.02 -9.49
C GLY A 196 -26.15 -0.09 -9.70
N SER A 197 -26.32 1.17 -9.35
CA SER A 197 -25.40 2.25 -9.67
C SER A 197 -24.40 2.55 -8.56
N SER A 198 -23.19 2.90 -8.94
CA SER A 198 -22.17 3.54 -8.08
C SER A 198 -22.35 5.07 -8.01
N SER A 199 -23.44 5.60 -8.56
CA SER A 199 -23.71 7.03 -8.63
C SER A 199 -25.18 7.31 -8.29
N VAL A 200 -25.43 8.45 -7.62
CA VAL A 200 -26.76 8.99 -7.33
C VAL A 200 -26.78 10.46 -7.72
N THR A 201 -27.84 10.86 -8.46
CA THR A 201 -28.07 12.24 -8.84
C THR A 201 -29.31 12.78 -8.10
N LEU A 202 -29.15 13.89 -7.40
CA LEU A 202 -30.26 14.65 -6.83
C LEU A 202 -30.58 15.84 -7.74
N SER A 203 -31.76 15.85 -8.35
CA SER A 203 -32.20 16.90 -9.26
C SER A 203 -33.10 17.91 -8.54
N PHE A 204 -32.93 19.18 -8.85
CA PHE A 204 -33.73 20.30 -8.34
C PHE A 204 -34.72 20.87 -9.38
N GLY A 205 -34.98 20.10 -10.45
CA GLY A 205 -35.85 20.50 -11.55
C GLY A 205 -35.18 21.44 -12.55
N GLU A 206 -35.94 21.89 -13.55
CA GLU A 206 -35.42 22.70 -14.69
C GLU A 206 -34.96 24.11 -14.26
N GLU A 207 -35.59 24.70 -13.25
CA GLU A 207 -35.24 26.04 -12.77
C GLU A 207 -34.14 25.99 -11.71
N GLY A 208 -33.92 24.83 -11.07
CA GLY A 208 -32.96 24.67 -10.00
C GLY A 208 -33.24 25.49 -8.76
N ILE A 209 -32.30 25.45 -7.79
CA ILE A 209 -32.42 26.21 -6.54
C ILE A 209 -31.20 27.12 -6.33
N ALA A 210 -31.41 28.30 -5.74
CA ALA A 210 -30.32 29.21 -5.40
C ALA A 210 -29.51 28.69 -4.23
N LEU A 211 -28.18 28.85 -4.29
CA LEU A 211 -27.31 28.54 -3.16
C LEU A 211 -27.45 29.59 -2.05
N PRO A 212 -27.47 29.20 -0.76
CA PRO A 212 -27.36 30.14 0.34
C PRO A 212 -26.00 30.82 0.33
N SER A 213 -25.94 32.05 0.86
CA SER A 213 -24.68 32.82 0.88
C SER A 213 -23.67 32.38 1.94
N GLN A 214 -24.11 31.60 2.91
CA GLN A 214 -23.30 31.09 4.02
C GLN A 214 -23.77 29.71 4.48
N SER A 215 -22.90 28.97 5.15
CA SER A 215 -23.21 27.70 5.82
C SER A 215 -24.24 27.90 6.92
N SER A 216 -25.10 26.90 7.13
CA SER A 216 -26.02 26.80 8.25
C SER A 216 -25.71 25.56 9.09
N ASP A 217 -25.58 25.72 10.40
CA ASP A 217 -25.36 24.59 11.30
C ASP A 217 -26.66 23.80 11.59
N THR A 218 -27.81 24.39 11.34
CA THR A 218 -29.12 23.86 11.68
C THR A 218 -29.94 23.40 10.47
N ASP A 219 -29.73 24.02 9.31
CA ASP A 219 -30.57 23.80 8.14
C ASP A 219 -29.83 22.93 7.12
N VAL A 220 -30.50 21.90 6.65
CA VAL A 220 -29.99 21.02 5.59
C VAL A 220 -30.41 21.61 4.25
N PHE A 221 -29.43 21.93 3.40
CA PHE A 221 -29.71 22.44 2.06
C PHE A 221 -30.35 21.37 1.17
N ALA A 222 -29.74 20.17 1.14
CA ALA A 222 -30.20 19.06 0.33
C ALA A 222 -29.79 17.71 0.96
N ALA A 223 -30.52 16.63 0.60
CA ALA A 223 -30.18 15.29 1.08
C ALA A 223 -30.39 14.22 -0.01
N MET A 224 -29.49 13.24 -0.02
CA MET A 224 -29.58 12.01 -0.81
C MET A 224 -29.79 10.80 0.11
N VAL A 225 -30.56 9.82 -0.38
CA VAL A 225 -30.68 8.48 0.22
C VAL A 225 -29.73 7.53 -0.49
N LEU A 226 -28.93 6.82 0.26
CA LEU A 226 -27.94 5.89 -0.27
C LEU A 226 -28.05 4.50 0.35
N TYR A 227 -27.64 3.49 -0.40
CA TYR A 227 -27.41 2.15 0.14
C TYR A 227 -26.25 2.17 1.12
N PRO A 228 -26.40 1.56 2.32
CA PRO A 228 -25.30 1.45 3.28
C PRO A 228 -24.16 0.61 2.73
N ALA A 229 -22.96 1.18 2.65
CA ALA A 229 -21.79 0.53 2.11
C ALA A 229 -20.52 0.99 2.83
N ASP A 230 -19.50 0.15 2.85
CA ASP A 230 -18.18 0.58 3.31
C ASP A 230 -17.43 1.21 2.14
N LEU A 231 -17.35 2.54 2.17
CA LEU A 231 -16.67 3.35 1.17
C LEU A 231 -15.29 3.82 1.64
N SER A 232 -14.77 3.30 2.75
CA SER A 232 -13.51 3.78 3.37
C SER A 232 -12.29 3.70 2.44
N ALA A 233 -12.30 2.74 1.50
CA ALA A 233 -11.27 2.59 0.47
C ALA A 233 -11.61 3.29 -0.85
N ALA A 234 -12.81 3.91 -0.97
CA ALA A 234 -13.26 4.54 -2.20
C ALA A 234 -12.97 6.04 -2.23
N THR A 235 -12.83 6.59 -3.43
CA THR A 235 -12.91 8.04 -3.66
C THR A 235 -14.36 8.41 -3.97
N VAL A 236 -14.86 9.45 -3.30
CA VAL A 236 -16.19 10.01 -3.54
C VAL A 236 -16.03 11.27 -4.38
N SER A 237 -16.64 11.30 -5.57
CA SER A 237 -16.72 12.47 -6.45
C SER A 237 -18.11 13.09 -6.35
N ILE A 238 -18.18 14.40 -6.18
CA ILE A 238 -19.43 15.14 -6.06
C ILE A 238 -19.44 16.23 -7.11
N VAL A 239 -20.42 16.19 -7.99
CA VAL A 239 -20.58 17.13 -9.10
C VAL A 239 -21.79 18.01 -8.84
N TYR A 240 -21.59 19.31 -8.86
CA TYR A 240 -22.65 20.33 -8.76
C TYR A 240 -22.83 20.95 -10.14
N LYS A 241 -24.01 20.82 -10.75
CA LYS A 241 -24.35 21.37 -12.07
C LYS A 241 -25.25 22.59 -11.94
N PHE A 242 -24.88 23.68 -12.58
CA PHE A 242 -25.59 24.96 -12.52
C PHE A 242 -26.38 25.26 -13.81
N ALA A 243 -27.40 26.15 -13.73
CA ALA A 243 -28.28 26.52 -14.85
C ALA A 243 -27.54 27.27 -15.98
N ASP A 244 -26.41 27.92 -15.69
CA ASP A 244 -25.52 28.54 -16.71
C ASP A 244 -24.61 27.51 -17.40
N GLY A 245 -24.79 26.20 -17.13
CA GLY A 245 -23.96 25.13 -17.67
C GLY A 245 -22.65 24.93 -16.96
N SER A 246 -22.30 25.77 -15.98
CA SER A 246 -21.07 25.56 -15.19
C SER A 246 -21.19 24.37 -14.23
N VAL A 247 -20.06 23.77 -13.90
CA VAL A 247 -19.93 22.61 -13.04
C VAL A 247 -18.85 22.82 -11.99
N TYR A 248 -19.15 22.50 -10.73
CA TYR A 248 -18.16 22.39 -9.67
C TYR A 248 -17.96 20.92 -9.30
N LEU A 249 -16.71 20.48 -9.26
CA LEU A 249 -16.32 19.13 -8.88
C LEU A 249 -15.58 19.13 -7.55
N GLN A 250 -16.00 18.28 -6.62
CA GLN A 250 -15.30 18.01 -5.37
C GLN A 250 -15.00 16.53 -5.25
N THR A 251 -13.79 16.18 -4.85
CA THR A 251 -13.41 14.80 -4.52
C THR A 251 -13.06 14.68 -3.04
N LYS A 252 -13.44 13.57 -2.42
CA LYS A 252 -13.18 13.26 -1.01
C LYS A 252 -12.87 11.78 -0.84
N SER A 253 -12.13 11.44 0.22
CA SER A 253 -12.03 10.05 0.67
C SER A 253 -13.37 9.57 1.18
N GLY A 254 -13.77 8.37 0.81
CA GLY A 254 -15.01 7.76 1.26
C GLY A 254 -15.00 7.44 2.75
N LYS A 255 -16.18 7.15 3.28
CA LYS A 255 -16.42 6.69 4.65
C LYS A 255 -17.45 5.58 4.64
N THR A 256 -17.48 4.77 5.69
CA THR A 256 -18.53 3.76 5.84
C THR A 256 -19.89 4.43 6.02
N LEU A 257 -20.83 4.07 5.16
CA LEU A 257 -22.24 4.46 5.26
C LEU A 257 -22.97 3.44 6.14
N THR A 258 -23.45 3.88 7.28
CA THR A 258 -24.14 3.02 8.27
C THR A 258 -25.64 3.24 8.18
N PRO A 259 -26.49 2.18 8.22
CA PRO A 259 -27.94 2.31 8.23
C PRO A 259 -28.44 3.29 9.30
N GLY A 260 -29.40 4.15 8.93
CA GLY A 260 -29.97 5.15 9.81
C GLY A 260 -29.04 6.34 10.14
N HIS A 261 -27.83 6.39 9.59
CA HIS A 261 -26.88 7.46 9.88
C HIS A 261 -26.77 8.46 8.73
N THR A 262 -26.46 9.69 9.08
CA THR A 262 -26.31 10.81 8.16
C THR A 262 -24.85 11.25 8.07
N LEU A 263 -24.36 11.38 6.85
CA LEU A 263 -23.08 11.95 6.54
C LEU A 263 -23.27 13.42 6.08
N ARG A 264 -22.75 14.39 6.82
CA ARG A 264 -22.84 15.79 6.44
C ARG A 264 -21.66 16.22 5.59
N LEU A 265 -21.92 16.86 4.47
CA LEU A 265 -20.97 17.48 3.55
C LEU A 265 -21.16 18.99 3.56
N SER A 266 -20.24 19.73 4.19
CA SER A 266 -20.21 21.18 4.08
C SER A 266 -19.28 21.57 2.93
N THR A 267 -19.79 22.36 1.98
CA THR A 267 -19.08 22.75 0.76
C THR A 267 -19.30 24.22 0.45
N GLN A 268 -18.23 25.02 0.51
CA GLN A 268 -18.22 26.36 -0.06
C GLN A 268 -17.81 26.28 -1.53
N ILE A 269 -18.63 26.81 -2.42
CA ILE A 269 -18.33 26.87 -3.85
C ILE A 269 -17.94 28.29 -4.21
N ALA A 270 -16.72 28.47 -4.75
CA ALA A 270 -16.30 29.75 -5.33
C ALA A 270 -16.50 29.73 -6.84
N LYS A 271 -16.97 30.83 -7.43
CA LYS A 271 -17.18 30.95 -8.88
C LYS A 271 -15.93 30.65 -9.69
N ALA A 272 -14.77 31.01 -9.17
CA ALA A 272 -13.48 30.76 -9.83
C ALA A 272 -13.15 29.27 -9.98
N ASP A 273 -13.73 28.41 -9.12
CA ASP A 273 -13.51 26.96 -9.14
C ASP A 273 -14.56 26.23 -10.03
N CYS A 274 -15.61 26.93 -10.48
CA CYS A 274 -16.59 26.39 -11.41
C CYS A 274 -15.97 26.30 -12.81
N LYS A 275 -16.13 25.13 -13.45
CA LYS A 275 -15.67 24.88 -14.83
C LYS A 275 -16.81 25.17 -15.80
N SER A 276 -16.51 25.76 -16.95
CA SER A 276 -17.49 26.04 -17.99
C SER A 276 -18.02 24.75 -18.62
N SER A 277 -19.35 24.65 -18.75
CA SER A 277 -20.15 23.61 -19.39
C SER A 277 -19.72 22.16 -19.19
N GLY A 278 -20.46 21.41 -18.37
CA GLY A 278 -20.46 19.96 -18.37
C GLY A 278 -21.74 19.42 -18.97
N ALA A 279 -21.64 18.62 -20.02
CA ALA A 279 -22.80 17.92 -20.55
C ALA A 279 -22.88 16.52 -19.98
N PHE A 280 -24.12 16.14 -19.60
CA PHE A 280 -24.47 14.75 -19.45
C PHE A 280 -24.81 14.22 -20.84
N PHE A 281 -24.09 13.19 -21.28
CA PHE A 281 -24.40 12.47 -22.51
C PHE A 281 -25.01 11.11 -22.11
N MET A 282 -26.28 10.91 -22.40
CA MET A 282 -26.96 9.62 -22.24
C MET A 282 -27.34 9.12 -23.65
N THR A 283 -26.85 7.95 -24.02
CA THR A 283 -27.28 7.28 -25.22
C THR A 283 -28.27 6.18 -24.88
N GLU A 284 -29.55 6.36 -25.23
CA GLU A 284 -30.48 5.24 -25.37
C GLU A 284 -30.33 4.62 -26.76
N ALA A 285 -30.65 3.33 -26.89
CA ALA A 285 -30.61 2.65 -28.18
C ALA A 285 -31.42 3.42 -29.23
N GLY A 286 -30.73 4.11 -30.15
CA GLY A 286 -31.31 4.85 -31.24
C GLY A 286 -31.47 6.37 -31.07
N VAL A 287 -31.04 6.97 -29.95
CA VAL A 287 -31.03 8.44 -29.75
C VAL A 287 -29.65 8.85 -29.27
N ALA A 288 -28.83 9.38 -30.17
CA ALA A 288 -27.58 10.08 -29.79
C ALA A 288 -27.96 11.53 -29.45
N GLU A 289 -27.79 11.95 -28.19
CA GLU A 289 -27.71 13.37 -27.88
C GLU A 289 -26.46 13.96 -28.51
N GLU A 290 -26.54 15.15 -29.06
CA GLU A 290 -25.41 15.83 -29.69
C GLU A 290 -24.35 16.16 -28.61
N LEU A 291 -23.07 15.81 -28.88
CA LEU A 291 -21.98 16.25 -28.05
C LEU A 291 -21.92 17.77 -27.97
N PRO A 292 -21.49 18.36 -26.84
CA PRO A 292 -21.39 19.79 -26.69
C PRO A 292 -20.52 20.40 -27.79
N THR A 293 -20.97 21.47 -28.40
CA THR A 293 -20.18 22.27 -29.35
C THR A 293 -19.18 23.17 -28.64
N GLU A 294 -19.41 23.51 -27.36
CA GLU A 294 -18.53 24.30 -26.51
C GLU A 294 -17.44 23.41 -25.90
N PRO A 295 -16.28 23.97 -25.54
CA PRO A 295 -15.19 23.21 -24.91
C PRO A 295 -15.63 22.49 -23.63
N ILE A 296 -15.40 21.18 -23.56
CA ILE A 296 -15.86 20.28 -22.52
C ILE A 296 -15.03 20.45 -21.27
N GLY A 297 -15.62 21.04 -20.20
CA GLY A 297 -14.98 21.12 -18.87
C GLY A 297 -15.28 19.90 -18.01
N TYR A 298 -16.50 19.39 -18.07
CA TYR A 298 -16.94 18.13 -17.47
C TYR A 298 -17.87 17.40 -18.44
N LEU A 299 -17.69 16.09 -18.57
CA LEU A 299 -18.61 15.23 -19.34
C LEU A 299 -18.73 13.88 -18.62
N LYS A 300 -19.95 13.45 -18.40
CA LYS A 300 -20.27 12.07 -18.03
C LYS A 300 -21.04 11.42 -19.18
N VAL A 301 -20.61 10.22 -19.60
CA VAL A 301 -21.29 9.43 -20.61
C VAL A 301 -21.84 8.16 -19.97
N VAL A 302 -23.11 7.92 -20.15
CA VAL A 302 -23.84 6.72 -19.73
C VAL A 302 -24.42 6.05 -20.96
N THR A 303 -24.16 4.78 -21.20
CA THR A 303 -24.79 4.01 -22.27
C THR A 303 -25.85 3.08 -21.69
N LEU A 304 -27.04 3.11 -22.25
CA LEU A 304 -28.17 2.28 -21.82
C LEU A 304 -28.43 1.12 -22.79
N GLY A 305 -28.83 -0.02 -22.24
CA GLY A 305 -29.11 -1.22 -23.04
C GLY A 305 -27.88 -1.72 -23.78
N GLU A 306 -28.02 -1.92 -25.10
CA GLU A 306 -26.91 -2.38 -25.97
C GLU A 306 -26.17 -1.23 -26.66
N SER A 307 -26.46 0.03 -26.29
CA SER A 307 -25.76 1.19 -26.82
C SER A 307 -24.29 1.20 -26.46
N THR A 308 -23.45 1.66 -27.37
CA THR A 308 -22.01 1.78 -27.16
C THR A 308 -21.52 3.15 -27.62
N LEU A 309 -20.55 3.71 -26.87
CA LEU A 309 -19.79 4.88 -27.29
C LEU A 309 -18.89 4.48 -28.48
N SER A 310 -19.01 5.17 -29.58
CA SER A 310 -18.22 4.92 -30.80
C SER A 310 -16.83 5.55 -30.72
N ALA A 311 -15.92 5.11 -31.59
CA ALA A 311 -14.59 5.71 -31.72
C ALA A 311 -14.67 7.15 -32.24
N GLU A 312 -15.63 7.47 -33.10
CA GLU A 312 -15.81 8.83 -33.66
C GLU A 312 -16.27 9.82 -32.57
N GLU A 313 -17.21 9.40 -31.70
CA GLU A 313 -17.66 10.20 -30.54
C GLU A 313 -16.52 10.42 -29.57
N LEU A 314 -15.70 9.38 -29.28
CA LEU A 314 -14.56 9.52 -28.40
C LEU A 314 -13.50 10.47 -28.96
N THR A 315 -13.24 10.41 -30.28
CA THR A 315 -12.35 11.36 -31.00
C THR A 315 -12.88 12.80 -30.88
N SER A 316 -14.18 12.99 -31.01
CA SER A 316 -14.85 14.31 -30.88
C SER A 316 -14.73 14.84 -29.45
N ILE A 317 -14.95 13.99 -28.42
CA ILE A 317 -14.73 14.33 -27.00
C ILE A 317 -13.29 14.77 -26.79
N ALA A 318 -12.32 13.95 -27.20
CA ALA A 318 -10.90 14.25 -27.05
C ALA A 318 -10.46 15.50 -27.83
N GLY A 319 -11.18 15.84 -28.92
CA GLY A 319 -10.92 17.04 -29.75
C GLY A 319 -11.40 18.34 -29.12
N ASN A 320 -12.38 18.28 -28.19
CA ASN A 320 -13.08 19.44 -27.68
C ASN A 320 -12.93 19.68 -26.16
N LEU A 321 -11.76 19.35 -25.59
CA LEU A 321 -11.52 19.49 -24.15
C LEU A 321 -11.22 20.94 -23.75
N ALA A 322 -11.92 21.45 -22.73
CA ALA A 322 -11.54 22.66 -22.01
C ALA A 322 -10.30 22.41 -21.11
N ASN A 323 -9.64 23.47 -20.67
CA ASN A 323 -8.56 23.34 -19.70
C ASN A 323 -9.08 22.77 -18.37
N GLY A 324 -8.44 21.71 -17.91
CA GLY A 324 -8.84 21.00 -16.69
C GLY A 324 -10.07 20.13 -16.89
N ALA A 325 -10.27 19.59 -18.08
CA ALA A 325 -11.40 18.71 -18.41
C ALA A 325 -11.43 17.43 -17.55
N VAL A 326 -12.60 17.08 -17.11
CA VAL A 326 -12.93 15.85 -16.38
C VAL A 326 -13.90 15.03 -17.21
N ILE A 327 -13.50 13.82 -17.59
CA ILE A 327 -14.28 12.94 -18.47
C ILE A 327 -14.61 11.64 -17.72
N ASP A 328 -15.89 11.42 -17.45
CA ASP A 328 -16.37 10.20 -16.81
C ASP A 328 -17.09 9.30 -17.85
N LEU A 329 -16.44 8.22 -18.23
CA LEU A 329 -16.94 7.18 -19.12
C LEU A 329 -17.20 5.87 -18.35
N GLY A 330 -17.12 5.88 -17.00
CA GLY A 330 -17.20 4.67 -16.18
C GLY A 330 -18.49 3.88 -16.31
N GLU A 331 -19.59 4.55 -16.65
CA GLU A 331 -20.89 3.92 -16.91
C GLU A 331 -21.16 3.70 -18.40
N ALA A 332 -20.23 4.09 -19.27
CA ALA A 332 -20.35 3.84 -20.69
C ALA A 332 -19.78 2.47 -21.08
N THR A 333 -20.38 1.86 -22.10
CA THR A 333 -19.82 0.72 -22.84
C THR A 333 -19.21 1.26 -24.12
N PHE A 334 -17.94 0.96 -24.39
CA PHE A 334 -17.28 1.31 -25.63
C PHE A 334 -17.53 0.24 -26.71
N ALA A 335 -17.51 0.63 -27.98
CA ALA A 335 -17.79 -0.27 -29.09
C ALA A 335 -16.82 -1.46 -29.20
N THR A 336 -15.63 -1.34 -28.60
CA THR A 336 -14.63 -2.40 -28.49
C THR A 336 -14.15 -2.57 -27.05
N THR A 337 -13.37 -3.62 -26.77
CA THR A 337 -12.72 -3.82 -25.46
C THR A 337 -11.32 -3.19 -25.40
N GLU A 338 -10.93 -2.47 -26.43
CA GLU A 338 -9.61 -1.85 -26.58
C GLU A 338 -9.75 -0.33 -26.61
N PHE A 339 -9.12 0.38 -25.64
CA PHE A 339 -9.20 1.83 -25.54
C PHE A 339 -8.22 2.50 -26.52
N PRO A 340 -8.68 3.44 -27.38
CA PRO A 340 -7.88 4.04 -28.44
C PRO A 340 -6.91 5.13 -27.94
N MET A 341 -6.15 5.72 -28.87
CA MET A 341 -5.10 6.70 -28.60
C MET A 341 -5.54 8.18 -28.73
N ASP A 342 -6.82 8.45 -28.72
CA ASP A 342 -7.38 9.80 -29.00
C ASP A 342 -6.96 10.86 -27.99
N PHE A 343 -6.62 10.46 -26.76
CA PHE A 343 -6.17 11.38 -25.72
C PHE A 343 -4.66 11.65 -25.75
N THR A 344 -3.91 11.11 -26.70
CA THR A 344 -2.47 11.41 -26.82
C THR A 344 -2.21 12.91 -26.82
N ARG A 345 -1.33 13.38 -25.89
CA ARG A 345 -0.93 14.79 -25.72
C ARG A 345 -2.06 15.78 -25.42
N LYS A 346 -3.17 15.31 -24.88
CA LYS A 346 -4.26 16.19 -24.43
C LYS A 346 -3.90 16.81 -23.07
N THR A 347 -3.15 17.90 -23.11
CA THR A 347 -2.75 18.64 -21.90
C THR A 347 -3.92 19.33 -21.19
N ASN A 348 -5.06 19.41 -21.85
CA ASN A 348 -6.31 19.94 -21.27
C ASN A 348 -7.01 18.94 -20.35
N LEU A 349 -6.73 17.64 -20.48
CA LEU A 349 -7.34 16.58 -19.68
C LEU A 349 -6.77 16.59 -18.27
N GLN A 350 -7.65 16.61 -17.26
CA GLN A 350 -7.29 16.54 -15.84
C GLN A 350 -7.64 15.19 -15.23
N GLU A 351 -8.85 14.66 -15.49
CA GLU A 351 -9.28 13.38 -14.97
C GLU A 351 -10.04 12.60 -16.03
N ILE A 352 -9.94 11.26 -15.98
CA ILE A 352 -10.74 10.39 -16.83
C ILE A 352 -11.10 9.10 -16.10
N ALA A 353 -12.36 8.68 -16.20
CA ALA A 353 -12.80 7.33 -15.92
C ALA A 353 -13.03 6.58 -17.25
N LEU A 354 -12.45 5.40 -17.40
CA LEU A 354 -12.53 4.60 -18.64
C LEU A 354 -13.84 3.81 -18.73
N PRO A 355 -14.32 3.52 -19.95
CA PRO A 355 -15.52 2.70 -20.15
C PRO A 355 -15.42 1.33 -19.47
N ARG A 356 -16.55 0.86 -18.92
CA ARG A 356 -16.62 -0.34 -18.07
C ARG A 356 -16.19 -1.66 -18.75
N ASN A 357 -16.20 -1.71 -20.08
CA ASN A 357 -15.85 -2.93 -20.83
C ASN A 357 -14.40 -2.93 -21.38
N ILE A 358 -13.60 -1.92 -21.08
CA ILE A 358 -12.21 -1.88 -21.55
C ILE A 358 -11.37 -2.94 -20.86
N GLN A 359 -10.64 -3.73 -21.66
CA GLN A 359 -9.74 -4.77 -21.21
C GLN A 359 -8.27 -4.44 -21.54
N THR A 360 -8.02 -3.72 -22.62
CA THR A 360 -6.68 -3.40 -23.10
C THR A 360 -6.65 -2.01 -23.73
N PHE A 361 -5.45 -1.57 -24.13
CA PHE A 361 -5.23 -0.34 -24.88
C PHE A 361 -4.73 -0.64 -26.29
N THR A 362 -5.11 0.19 -27.27
CA THR A 362 -4.60 0.07 -28.64
C THR A 362 -3.08 0.05 -28.64
N PRO A 363 -2.44 -0.90 -29.37
CA PRO A 363 -0.99 -0.99 -29.47
C PRO A 363 -0.38 0.34 -29.92
N SER A 364 0.57 0.84 -29.15
CA SER A 364 1.17 2.14 -29.36
C SER A 364 2.43 2.06 -30.25
N THR A 365 2.83 3.20 -30.78
CA THR A 365 4.12 3.40 -31.44
C THR A 365 5.07 4.16 -30.51
N TYR A 366 6.33 4.35 -30.91
CA TYR A 366 7.40 4.95 -30.09
C TYR A 366 7.02 6.29 -29.40
N ASN A 367 6.20 7.12 -30.04
CA ASN A 367 5.81 8.46 -29.55
C ASN A 367 4.30 8.63 -29.36
N SER A 368 3.57 7.57 -29.14
CA SER A 368 2.12 7.57 -28.93
C SER A 368 1.73 6.57 -27.86
N GLY A 369 0.57 6.74 -27.27
CA GLY A 369 -0.06 5.92 -26.27
C GLY A 369 -1.36 6.58 -25.85
N ALA A 370 -2.30 5.87 -25.26
CA ALA A 370 -3.63 6.39 -25.01
C ALA A 370 -3.62 7.78 -24.32
N PHE A 371 -2.76 7.95 -23.30
CA PHE A 371 -2.59 9.20 -22.56
C PHE A 371 -1.16 9.74 -22.61
N TYR A 372 -0.36 9.31 -23.59
CA TYR A 372 1.01 9.80 -23.76
C TYR A 372 1.07 11.33 -23.78
N GLY A 373 1.83 11.92 -22.84
CA GLY A 373 2.03 13.37 -22.77
C GLY A 373 0.81 14.18 -22.29
N CYS A 374 -0.14 13.55 -21.61
CA CYS A 374 -1.21 14.25 -20.89
C CYS A 374 -0.62 14.83 -19.59
N GLU A 375 0.17 15.92 -19.72
CA GLU A 375 0.99 16.47 -18.63
C GLU A 375 0.17 16.96 -17.43
N ASN A 376 -1.11 17.31 -17.64
CA ASN A 376 -2.00 17.78 -16.58
C ASN A 376 -2.95 16.70 -16.04
N LEU A 377 -2.86 15.47 -16.53
CA LEU A 377 -3.66 14.35 -16.04
C LEU A 377 -3.25 14.02 -14.59
N THR A 378 -4.22 14.15 -13.66
CA THR A 378 -4.01 13.91 -12.23
C THR A 378 -4.56 12.56 -11.79
N ARG A 379 -5.61 12.05 -12.47
CA ARG A 379 -6.31 10.85 -12.07
C ARG A 379 -6.88 10.07 -13.25
N VAL A 380 -6.81 8.74 -13.15
CA VAL A 380 -7.44 7.79 -14.06
C VAL A 380 -8.18 6.75 -13.24
N THR A 381 -9.43 6.47 -13.59
CA THR A 381 -10.21 5.38 -13.01
C THR A 381 -10.35 4.26 -14.05
N PHE A 382 -9.90 3.07 -13.68
CA PHE A 382 -9.95 1.88 -14.54
C PHE A 382 -11.17 1.02 -14.27
N PRO A 383 -11.70 0.30 -15.29
CA PRO A 383 -12.72 -0.73 -15.08
C PRO A 383 -12.10 -2.01 -14.50
N GLU A 384 -12.88 -2.76 -13.73
CA GLU A 384 -12.46 -4.02 -13.09
C GLU A 384 -12.03 -5.11 -14.09
N GLY A 385 -12.46 -5.02 -15.36
CA GLY A 385 -12.11 -5.97 -16.41
C GLY A 385 -10.79 -5.72 -17.13
N LEU A 386 -10.05 -4.65 -16.76
CA LEU A 386 -8.79 -4.29 -17.43
C LEU A 386 -7.72 -5.34 -17.16
N THR A 387 -7.11 -5.88 -18.21
CA THR A 387 -6.10 -6.95 -18.12
C THR A 387 -4.69 -6.49 -18.45
N ALA A 388 -4.54 -5.39 -19.18
CA ALA A 388 -3.24 -4.90 -19.61
C ALA A 388 -3.18 -3.38 -19.67
N ILE A 389 -2.07 -2.80 -19.22
CA ILE A 389 -1.68 -1.41 -19.46
C ILE A 389 -0.67 -1.40 -20.62
N GLY A 390 -1.03 -0.75 -21.73
CA GLY A 390 -0.24 -0.75 -22.96
C GLY A 390 1.02 0.09 -22.90
N GLN A 391 1.89 -0.11 -23.90
CA GLN A 391 3.14 0.62 -24.07
C GLN A 391 2.89 2.14 -24.14
N ASN A 392 3.73 2.94 -23.47
CA ASN A 392 3.65 4.41 -23.38
C ASN A 392 2.30 4.97 -22.88
N CYS A 393 1.40 4.15 -22.32
CA CYS A 393 0.02 4.54 -22.05
C CYS A 393 -0.08 5.84 -21.24
N PHE A 394 0.69 5.99 -20.18
CA PHE A 394 0.76 7.18 -19.32
C PHE A 394 2.12 7.86 -19.34
N ARG A 395 2.93 7.58 -20.36
CA ARG A 395 4.25 8.19 -20.48
C ARG A 395 4.17 9.71 -20.46
N ASN A 396 4.93 10.35 -19.56
CA ASN A 396 4.96 11.82 -19.35
C ASN A 396 3.62 12.41 -18.85
N CYS A 397 2.78 11.65 -18.16
CA CYS A 397 1.68 12.20 -17.37
C CYS A 397 2.26 12.79 -16.08
N ALA A 398 2.90 13.96 -16.20
CA ALA A 398 3.76 14.54 -15.17
C ALA A 398 3.03 14.86 -13.85
N LYS A 399 1.71 15.10 -13.91
CA LYS A 399 0.86 15.41 -12.73
C LYS A 399 0.05 14.22 -12.21
N LEU A 400 0.23 13.02 -12.76
CA LEU A 400 -0.45 11.84 -12.24
C LEU A 400 0.08 11.53 -10.83
N GLU A 401 -0.77 11.69 -9.81
CA GLU A 401 -0.38 11.61 -8.39
C GLU A 401 -0.56 10.19 -7.83
N SER A 402 -1.58 9.49 -8.29
CA SER A 402 -1.90 8.14 -7.84
C SER A 402 -2.47 7.30 -8.99
N ILE A 403 -2.30 5.98 -8.90
CA ILE A 403 -2.90 5.03 -9.82
C ILE A 403 -3.32 3.77 -9.07
N GLU A 404 -4.57 3.38 -9.26
CA GLU A 404 -5.15 2.15 -8.70
C GLU A 404 -5.29 1.13 -9.83
N LEU A 405 -4.40 0.15 -9.87
CA LEU A 405 -4.45 -0.92 -10.86
C LEU A 405 -5.46 -2.00 -10.43
N PRO A 406 -6.46 -2.33 -11.26
CA PRO A 406 -7.41 -3.41 -10.95
C PRO A 406 -6.71 -4.75 -10.74
N SER A 407 -7.27 -5.59 -9.89
CA SER A 407 -6.75 -6.93 -9.60
C SER A 407 -6.75 -7.88 -10.81
N SER A 408 -7.47 -7.52 -11.88
CA SER A 408 -7.51 -8.22 -13.17
C SER A 408 -6.28 -7.99 -14.04
N VAL A 409 -5.48 -6.95 -13.78
CA VAL A 409 -4.28 -6.63 -14.59
C VAL A 409 -3.23 -7.74 -14.45
N ARG A 410 -2.73 -8.20 -15.61
CA ARG A 410 -1.69 -9.22 -15.73
C ARG A 410 -0.46 -8.73 -16.48
N THR A 411 -0.62 -7.70 -17.31
CA THR A 411 0.45 -7.18 -18.17
C THR A 411 0.58 -5.68 -18.00
N LEU A 412 1.79 -5.25 -17.71
CA LEU A 412 2.25 -3.88 -17.83
C LEU A 412 3.26 -3.82 -18.98
N ASP A 413 3.21 -2.81 -19.83
CA ASP A 413 4.10 -2.74 -20.98
C ASP A 413 5.15 -1.62 -20.83
N ILE A 414 6.13 -1.64 -21.70
CA ILE A 414 7.30 -0.75 -21.64
C ILE A 414 6.90 0.74 -21.68
N TYR A 415 7.58 1.57 -20.85
CA TYR A 415 7.34 3.01 -20.70
C TYR A 415 5.93 3.37 -20.21
N ALA A 416 5.11 2.43 -19.71
CA ALA A 416 3.71 2.72 -19.43
C ALA A 416 3.52 3.90 -18.47
N PHE A 417 4.39 4.08 -17.47
CA PHE A 417 4.38 5.18 -16.50
C PHE A 417 5.65 6.02 -16.51
N TYR A 418 6.48 5.92 -17.55
CA TYR A 418 7.71 6.70 -17.65
C TYR A 418 7.46 8.20 -17.48
N GLY A 419 8.19 8.83 -16.56
CA GLY A 419 8.12 10.29 -16.36
C GLY A 419 6.83 10.78 -15.67
N CYS A 420 6.08 9.93 -14.97
CA CYS A 420 4.99 10.32 -14.08
C CYS A 420 5.58 10.89 -12.78
N LYS A 421 5.99 12.17 -12.83
CA LYS A 421 6.85 12.80 -11.82
C LYS A 421 6.22 12.97 -10.45
N LEU A 422 4.89 13.07 -10.36
CA LEU A 422 4.14 13.25 -9.12
C LEU A 422 3.51 11.94 -8.60
N LEU A 423 3.66 10.83 -9.33
CA LEU A 423 3.19 9.52 -8.87
C LEU A 423 3.95 9.12 -7.59
N THR A 424 3.22 8.92 -6.49
CA THR A 424 3.82 8.68 -5.16
C THR A 424 3.87 7.21 -4.76
N SER A 425 2.86 6.43 -5.13
CA SER A 425 2.77 5.02 -4.77
C SER A 425 2.08 4.18 -5.85
N VAL A 426 2.42 2.90 -5.92
CA VAL A 426 1.77 1.93 -6.82
C VAL A 426 1.76 0.55 -6.18
N VAL A 427 0.59 -0.10 -6.20
CA VAL A 427 0.45 -1.52 -5.88
C VAL A 427 0.36 -2.30 -7.19
N ILE A 428 1.34 -3.15 -7.47
CA ILE A 428 1.32 -4.03 -8.64
C ILE A 428 0.47 -5.26 -8.32
N PRO A 429 -0.58 -5.54 -9.11
CA PRO A 429 -1.49 -6.64 -8.82
C PRO A 429 -0.84 -8.02 -8.85
N GLU A 430 -1.36 -8.93 -8.01
CA GLU A 430 -1.00 -10.34 -8.06
C GLU A 430 -1.34 -10.94 -9.44
N GLY A 431 -0.44 -11.78 -9.95
CA GLY A 431 -0.53 -12.34 -11.30
C GLY A 431 0.25 -11.58 -12.36
N VAL A 432 0.80 -10.39 -12.04
CA VAL A 432 1.84 -9.76 -12.86
C VAL A 432 3.15 -10.52 -12.62
N GLU A 433 3.74 -11.08 -13.68
CA GLU A 433 4.96 -11.87 -13.60
C GLU A 433 6.22 -11.10 -14.00
N ALA A 434 6.09 -9.97 -14.68
CA ALA A 434 7.21 -9.18 -15.16
C ALA A 434 6.96 -7.68 -15.00
N ILE A 435 7.93 -6.95 -14.47
CA ILE A 435 8.04 -5.50 -14.58
C ILE A 435 8.84 -5.21 -15.85
N PRO A 436 8.25 -4.55 -16.87
CA PRO A 436 8.94 -4.28 -18.12
C PRO A 436 9.98 -3.17 -17.97
N ARG A 437 10.88 -3.07 -18.94
CA ARG A 437 11.89 -2.01 -18.98
C ARG A 437 11.25 -0.61 -18.99
N PHE A 438 11.87 0.33 -18.26
CA PHE A 438 11.48 1.74 -18.19
C PHE A 438 10.08 2.00 -17.63
N LEU A 439 9.48 1.05 -16.90
CA LEU A 439 8.09 1.16 -16.47
C LEU A 439 7.83 2.43 -15.65
N PHE A 440 8.66 2.69 -14.63
CA PHE A 440 8.57 3.83 -13.73
C PHE A 440 9.80 4.74 -13.78
N ASP A 441 10.62 4.62 -14.85
CA ASP A 441 11.79 5.48 -15.00
C ASP A 441 11.38 6.96 -14.93
N SER A 442 12.14 7.73 -14.15
CA SER A 442 11.91 9.16 -13.90
C SER A 442 10.60 9.52 -13.16
N CYS A 443 10.01 8.55 -12.44
CA CYS A 443 8.92 8.81 -11.49
C CYS A 443 9.53 9.33 -10.17
N THR A 444 9.95 10.59 -10.16
CA THR A 444 10.81 11.15 -9.10
C THR A 444 10.15 11.27 -7.72
N ALA A 445 8.82 11.26 -7.64
CA ALA A 445 8.08 11.26 -6.38
C ALA A 445 7.67 9.85 -5.91
N LEU A 446 7.96 8.78 -6.69
CA LEU A 446 7.55 7.42 -6.37
C LEU A 446 8.39 6.88 -5.22
N THR A 447 7.81 6.87 -4.02
CA THR A 447 8.47 6.43 -2.77
C THR A 447 8.06 5.04 -2.33
N ASP A 448 6.89 4.57 -2.74
CA ASP A 448 6.34 3.29 -2.32
C ASP A 448 5.87 2.44 -3.52
N VAL A 449 6.37 1.21 -3.60
CA VAL A 449 5.98 0.23 -4.62
C VAL A 449 5.81 -1.14 -3.97
N THR A 450 4.58 -1.65 -4.00
CA THR A 450 4.31 -3.03 -3.60
C THR A 450 4.45 -3.95 -4.80
N LEU A 451 5.40 -4.89 -4.73
CA LEU A 451 5.64 -5.90 -5.76
C LEU A 451 4.86 -7.18 -5.45
N PRO A 452 4.25 -7.84 -6.46
CA PRO A 452 3.47 -9.07 -6.25
C PRO A 452 4.35 -10.30 -6.00
N SER A 453 3.83 -11.24 -5.23
CA SER A 453 4.50 -12.52 -4.96
C SER A 453 4.69 -13.40 -6.20
N THR A 454 3.97 -13.11 -7.28
CA THR A 454 4.04 -13.80 -8.57
C THR A 454 5.17 -13.31 -9.48
N LEU A 455 5.85 -12.20 -9.12
CA LEU A 455 6.85 -11.56 -9.95
C LEU A 455 8.06 -12.45 -10.21
N LYS A 456 8.52 -12.56 -11.48
CA LYS A 456 9.66 -13.37 -11.93
C LYS A 456 10.85 -12.52 -12.39
N SER A 457 10.56 -11.36 -12.98
CA SER A 457 11.60 -10.53 -13.59
C SER A 457 11.34 -9.05 -13.49
N ILE A 458 12.43 -8.26 -13.41
CA ILE A 458 12.44 -6.79 -13.42
C ILE A 458 13.34 -6.32 -14.56
N GLY A 459 12.78 -5.57 -15.52
CA GLY A 459 13.45 -5.14 -16.74
C GLY A 459 14.36 -3.93 -16.57
N VAL A 460 15.15 -3.65 -17.61
CA VAL A 460 16.13 -2.56 -17.66
C VAL A 460 15.53 -1.22 -17.27
N GLU A 461 16.20 -0.49 -16.35
CA GLU A 461 15.83 0.88 -15.95
C GLU A 461 14.39 1.02 -15.45
N ALA A 462 13.78 -0.07 -14.95
CA ALA A 462 12.36 -0.10 -14.57
C ALA A 462 12.02 0.91 -13.47
N PHE A 463 12.94 1.22 -12.58
CA PHE A 463 12.82 2.17 -11.48
C PHE A 463 13.93 3.23 -11.49
N GLU A 464 14.61 3.48 -12.64
CA GLU A 464 15.67 4.49 -12.69
C GLU A 464 15.15 5.86 -12.25
N ALA A 465 15.92 6.55 -11.42
CA ALA A 465 15.66 7.92 -10.96
C ALA A 465 14.31 8.08 -10.24
N THR A 466 13.81 7.03 -9.57
CA THR A 466 12.66 7.11 -8.67
C THR A 466 13.02 7.68 -7.31
N GLY A 467 12.00 8.07 -6.55
CA GLY A 467 12.11 8.55 -5.17
C GLY A 467 12.11 7.44 -4.11
N LEU A 468 12.18 6.15 -4.49
CA LEU A 468 12.13 5.01 -3.58
C LEU A 468 13.11 5.19 -2.41
N GLU A 469 12.63 4.97 -1.19
CA GLU A 469 13.45 4.98 0.03
C GLU A 469 13.88 3.57 0.43
N GLU A 470 13.01 2.59 0.24
CA GLU A 470 13.34 1.18 0.42
C GLU A 470 12.56 0.30 -0.57
N ILE A 471 13.09 -0.89 -0.84
CA ILE A 471 12.38 -1.89 -1.64
C ILE A 471 12.76 -3.31 -1.23
N THR A 472 11.76 -4.17 -1.14
CA THR A 472 11.94 -5.62 -0.96
C THR A 472 11.56 -6.31 -2.26
N ILE A 473 12.51 -7.03 -2.86
CA ILE A 473 12.29 -7.81 -4.08
C ILE A 473 11.80 -9.20 -3.67
N PRO A 474 10.64 -9.65 -4.17
CA PRO A 474 10.08 -10.95 -3.81
C PRO A 474 11.01 -12.13 -4.10
N GLU A 475 10.95 -13.17 -3.28
CA GLU A 475 11.75 -14.40 -3.44
C GLU A 475 11.47 -15.16 -4.76
N SER A 476 10.35 -14.87 -5.41
CA SER A 476 9.98 -15.41 -6.71
C SER A 476 10.77 -14.83 -7.88
N VAL A 477 11.45 -13.68 -7.67
CA VAL A 477 12.22 -13.00 -8.73
C VAL A 477 13.54 -13.73 -8.96
N THR A 478 13.73 -14.16 -10.20
CA THR A 478 14.94 -14.87 -10.64
C THR A 478 15.83 -14.04 -11.55
N THR A 479 15.28 -12.94 -12.11
CA THR A 479 15.99 -12.10 -13.07
C THR A 479 15.78 -10.63 -12.76
N ILE A 480 16.87 -9.91 -12.57
CA ILE A 480 16.91 -8.46 -12.48
C ILE A 480 17.85 -7.98 -13.60
N GLU A 481 17.36 -7.06 -14.43
CA GLU A 481 18.17 -6.54 -15.54
C GLU A 481 19.00 -5.31 -15.13
N SER A 482 19.78 -4.76 -16.05
CA SER A 482 20.72 -3.67 -15.75
C SER A 482 20.00 -2.35 -15.41
N SER A 483 20.66 -1.53 -14.57
CA SER A 483 20.28 -0.15 -14.25
C SER A 483 18.92 0.01 -13.57
N VAL A 484 18.34 -1.07 -13.01
CA VAL A 484 16.95 -1.05 -12.47
C VAL A 484 16.73 0.07 -11.46
N PHE A 485 17.66 0.31 -10.55
CA PHE A 485 17.58 1.35 -9.50
C PHE A 485 18.61 2.45 -9.69
N LYS A 486 19.21 2.58 -10.88
CA LYS A 486 20.22 3.61 -11.15
C LYS A 486 19.64 5.00 -10.86
N ASN A 487 20.43 5.88 -10.22
CA ASN A 487 20.02 7.23 -9.85
C ASN A 487 18.88 7.32 -8.81
N CYS A 488 18.48 6.25 -8.12
CA CYS A 488 17.55 6.30 -7.00
C CYS A 488 18.26 6.91 -5.77
N LYS A 489 18.33 8.24 -5.73
CA LYS A 489 19.16 8.98 -4.76
C LYS A 489 18.64 8.93 -3.34
N SER A 490 17.35 8.59 -3.15
CA SER A 490 16.70 8.43 -1.85
C SER A 490 16.76 7.00 -1.33
N LEU A 491 17.13 6.00 -2.16
CA LEU A 491 17.11 4.58 -1.79
C LEU A 491 18.13 4.30 -0.70
N GLU A 492 17.65 4.02 0.51
CA GLU A 492 18.45 3.72 1.69
C GLU A 492 18.67 2.23 1.89
N ARG A 493 17.73 1.41 1.46
CA ARG A 493 17.74 -0.04 1.68
C ARG A 493 17.15 -0.81 0.50
N ILE A 494 17.80 -1.92 0.15
CA ILE A 494 17.29 -2.88 -0.81
C ILE A 494 17.44 -4.30 -0.25
N GLN A 495 16.37 -5.09 -0.37
CA GLN A 495 16.36 -6.50 -0.01
C GLN A 495 16.27 -7.35 -1.29
N PHE A 496 17.33 -8.08 -1.59
CA PHE A 496 17.38 -9.01 -2.73
C PHE A 496 16.85 -10.39 -2.35
N PRO A 497 16.26 -11.16 -3.30
CA PRO A 497 15.90 -12.55 -3.09
C PRO A 497 17.14 -13.42 -2.95
N ASP A 498 17.13 -14.38 -2.04
CA ASP A 498 18.28 -15.22 -1.74
C ASP A 498 18.69 -16.15 -2.91
N ALA A 499 17.76 -16.44 -3.81
CA ALA A 499 18.01 -17.26 -4.98
C ALA A 499 18.79 -16.55 -6.11
N LEU A 500 19.03 -15.24 -5.99
CA LEU A 500 19.67 -14.46 -7.04
C LEU A 500 21.16 -14.84 -7.16
N THR A 501 21.58 -15.21 -8.37
CA THR A 501 22.99 -15.61 -8.65
C THR A 501 23.83 -14.49 -9.26
N ALA A 502 23.22 -13.41 -9.75
CA ALA A 502 23.93 -12.30 -10.35
C ALA A 502 23.30 -10.96 -10.01
N ILE A 503 24.10 -10.00 -9.59
CA ILE A 503 23.72 -8.59 -9.53
C ILE A 503 24.15 -7.95 -10.85
N PRO A 504 23.21 -7.39 -11.64
CA PRO A 504 23.50 -6.88 -12.98
C PRO A 504 24.27 -5.56 -12.96
N ALA A 505 24.78 -5.18 -14.14
CA ALA A 505 25.50 -3.93 -14.33
C ALA A 505 24.63 -2.70 -14.00
N ASN A 506 25.26 -1.68 -13.39
CA ASN A 506 24.63 -0.40 -13.02
C ASN A 506 23.39 -0.52 -12.10
N LEU A 507 23.15 -1.63 -11.46
CA LEU A 507 21.90 -1.89 -10.73
C LEU A 507 21.51 -0.73 -9.81
N CYS A 508 22.40 -0.29 -8.93
CA CYS A 508 22.25 0.80 -7.98
C CYS A 508 23.28 1.93 -8.23
N ASN A 509 23.72 2.12 -9.48
CA ASN A 509 24.66 3.19 -9.81
C ASN A 509 24.12 4.55 -9.36
N ALA A 510 24.90 5.27 -8.56
CA ALA A 510 24.57 6.59 -7.99
C ALA A 510 23.38 6.60 -7.00
N CYS A 511 23.08 5.48 -6.33
CA CYS A 511 22.16 5.44 -5.18
C CYS A 511 22.88 6.01 -3.95
N SER A 512 22.98 7.34 -3.90
CA SER A 512 23.82 8.05 -2.92
C SER A 512 23.35 7.95 -1.46
N ALA A 513 22.09 7.60 -1.22
CA ALA A 513 21.54 7.37 0.11
C ALA A 513 21.67 5.91 0.58
N LEU A 514 22.02 4.96 -0.31
CA LEU A 514 22.02 3.53 0.00
C LEU A 514 23.00 3.23 1.14
N THR A 515 22.48 2.67 2.23
CA THR A 515 23.25 2.36 3.44
C THR A 515 23.44 0.87 3.64
N THR A 516 22.45 0.05 3.30
CA THR A 516 22.46 -1.38 3.56
C THR A 516 21.86 -2.18 2.41
N ILE A 517 22.50 -3.32 2.13
CA ILE A 517 22.00 -4.34 1.21
C ILE A 517 22.21 -5.71 1.86
N ASN A 518 21.36 -6.67 1.54
CA ASN A 518 21.68 -8.08 1.76
C ASN A 518 22.40 -8.63 0.51
N MET A 519 23.48 -9.37 0.69
CA MET A 519 24.07 -10.14 -0.40
C MET A 519 23.39 -11.51 -0.46
N PRO A 520 22.79 -11.92 -1.60
CA PRO A 520 22.19 -13.25 -1.75
C PRO A 520 23.23 -14.35 -1.48
N SER A 521 22.82 -15.40 -0.76
CA SER A 521 23.77 -16.48 -0.39
C SER A 521 24.29 -17.28 -1.59
N LYS A 522 23.56 -17.24 -2.72
CA LYS A 522 23.92 -17.92 -3.98
C LYS A 522 24.57 -16.99 -5.00
N LEU A 523 24.89 -15.77 -4.62
CA LEU A 523 25.44 -14.79 -5.55
C LEU A 523 26.81 -15.23 -6.07
N GLU A 524 26.94 -15.27 -7.39
CA GLU A 524 28.17 -15.63 -8.09
C GLU A 524 28.89 -14.43 -8.70
N THR A 525 28.12 -13.42 -9.15
CA THR A 525 28.70 -12.28 -9.88
C THR A 525 28.08 -10.94 -9.48
N VAL A 526 28.87 -9.88 -9.45
CA VAL A 526 28.44 -8.48 -9.33
C VAL A 526 28.95 -7.73 -10.58
N GLY A 527 28.02 -7.19 -11.35
CA GLY A 527 28.31 -6.57 -12.65
C GLY A 527 28.98 -5.21 -12.56
N ASN A 528 29.37 -4.70 -13.74
CA ASN A 528 30.02 -3.39 -13.88
C ASN A 528 29.18 -2.27 -13.26
N ASP A 529 29.84 -1.38 -12.50
CA ASP A 529 29.20 -0.20 -11.90
C ASP A 529 27.99 -0.50 -11.01
N ALA A 530 27.76 -1.73 -10.56
CA ALA A 530 26.53 -2.15 -9.88
C ALA A 530 26.17 -1.28 -8.67
N PHE A 531 27.14 -0.87 -7.87
CA PHE A 531 27.04 0.02 -6.70
C PHE A 531 27.96 1.24 -6.81
N TYR A 532 28.27 1.65 -8.05
CA TYR A 532 29.14 2.80 -8.27
C TYR A 532 28.56 4.08 -7.68
N ASN A 533 29.38 4.82 -6.89
CA ASN A 533 28.96 6.05 -6.19
C ASN A 533 27.84 5.85 -5.14
N CYS A 534 27.70 4.66 -4.55
CA CYS A 534 26.89 4.46 -3.35
C CYS A 534 27.67 4.91 -2.11
N GLY A 535 27.85 6.23 -1.98
CA GLY A 535 28.76 6.82 -1.00
C GLY A 535 28.44 6.57 0.48
N LYS A 536 27.19 6.19 0.82
CA LYS A 536 26.77 5.84 2.18
C LYS A 536 26.70 4.33 2.44
N LEU A 537 26.94 3.50 1.42
CA LEU A 537 26.88 2.05 1.57
C LEU A 537 27.92 1.58 2.57
N GLN A 538 27.43 0.97 3.65
CA GLN A 538 28.27 0.37 4.71
C GLN A 538 28.91 -0.94 4.24
N ASP A 539 29.86 -1.44 5.03
CA ASP A 539 30.58 -2.67 4.73
C ASP A 539 29.60 -3.81 4.38
N VAL A 540 29.85 -4.47 3.26
CA VAL A 540 29.07 -5.62 2.79
C VAL A 540 29.85 -6.91 3.05
N THR A 541 29.11 -7.99 3.28
CA THR A 541 29.68 -9.33 3.38
C THR A 541 29.44 -10.06 2.07
N PHE A 542 30.54 -10.48 1.43
CA PHE A 542 30.49 -11.24 0.20
C PHE A 542 30.28 -12.73 0.50
N PRO A 543 29.33 -13.42 -0.18
CA PRO A 543 29.12 -14.85 0.02
C PRO A 543 30.29 -15.67 -0.57
N GLU A 544 30.49 -16.88 -0.08
CA GLU A 544 31.58 -17.78 -0.56
C GLU A 544 31.34 -18.24 -2.02
N THR A 545 30.11 -18.15 -2.50
CA THR A 545 29.74 -18.48 -3.88
C THR A 545 30.21 -17.43 -4.88
N LEU A 546 30.63 -16.24 -4.40
CA LEU A 546 31.05 -15.15 -5.27
C LEU A 546 32.29 -15.54 -6.07
N LYS A 547 32.22 -15.41 -7.40
CA LYS A 547 33.28 -15.75 -8.35
C LYS A 547 33.94 -14.52 -8.95
N SER A 548 33.17 -13.45 -9.18
CA SER A 548 33.67 -12.22 -9.79
C SER A 548 32.98 -10.96 -9.29
N LEU A 549 33.77 -9.91 -9.20
CA LEU A 549 33.35 -8.51 -9.15
C LEU A 549 33.83 -7.86 -10.45
N ASP A 550 32.89 -7.25 -11.19
CA ASP A 550 33.27 -6.59 -12.44
C ASP A 550 33.77 -5.16 -12.20
N GLU A 551 34.13 -4.47 -13.29
CA GLU A 551 34.77 -3.15 -13.24
C GLU A 551 33.91 -2.14 -12.47
N ARG A 552 34.51 -1.39 -11.52
CA ARG A 552 33.90 -0.34 -10.71
C ARG A 552 32.66 -0.77 -9.89
N SER A 553 32.48 -2.08 -9.67
CA SER A 553 31.27 -2.62 -9.00
C SER A 553 30.94 -1.92 -7.68
N PHE A 554 31.94 -1.52 -6.87
CA PHE A 554 31.82 -0.75 -5.63
C PHE A 554 32.65 0.53 -5.64
N GLY A 555 32.98 1.06 -6.82
CA GLY A 555 33.75 2.31 -6.93
C GLY A 555 32.98 3.48 -6.29
N GLY A 556 33.63 4.28 -5.47
CA GLY A 556 33.04 5.44 -4.81
C GLY A 556 32.18 5.12 -3.58
N CYS A 557 32.16 3.88 -3.08
CA CYS A 557 31.52 3.51 -1.81
C CYS A 557 32.38 4.02 -0.62
N SER A 558 32.31 5.33 -0.40
CA SER A 558 33.21 6.00 0.54
C SER A 558 32.88 5.73 2.02
N ALA A 559 31.73 5.17 2.34
CA ALA A 559 31.40 4.77 3.72
C ALA A 559 31.99 3.41 4.12
N PHE A 560 32.54 2.64 3.18
CA PHE A 560 33.23 1.42 3.51
C PHE A 560 34.42 1.73 4.47
N THR A 561 34.50 0.97 5.55
CA THR A 561 35.61 1.01 6.51
C THR A 561 36.51 -0.20 6.34
N ARG A 562 36.00 -1.27 5.76
CA ARG A 562 36.66 -2.54 5.60
C ARG A 562 36.19 -3.28 4.36
N ILE A 563 37.11 -4.01 3.72
CA ILE A 563 36.82 -4.89 2.59
C ILE A 563 37.38 -6.28 2.91
N ILE A 564 36.52 -7.31 2.78
CA ILE A 564 36.92 -8.71 2.92
C ILE A 564 36.46 -9.42 1.67
N ILE A 565 37.41 -10.05 0.96
CA ILE A 565 37.10 -10.68 -0.31
C ILE A 565 38.02 -11.87 -0.59
N ASP A 566 37.40 -12.97 -1.09
CA ASP A 566 38.13 -14.21 -1.41
C ASP A 566 37.65 -14.77 -2.76
N ILE A 567 37.98 -14.04 -3.82
CA ILE A 567 37.67 -14.42 -5.21
C ILE A 567 38.97 -14.44 -6.03
N PRO A 568 39.05 -15.23 -7.13
CA PRO A 568 40.28 -15.37 -7.89
C PRO A 568 40.84 -14.07 -8.47
N ALA A 569 39.95 -13.17 -8.94
CA ALA A 569 40.38 -11.92 -9.56
C ALA A 569 39.50 -10.76 -9.08
N ILE A 570 40.14 -9.68 -8.63
CA ILE A 570 39.48 -8.40 -8.34
C ILE A 570 39.65 -7.52 -9.58
N ALA A 571 38.52 -7.07 -10.14
CA ALA A 571 38.55 -6.33 -11.40
C ALA A 571 39.12 -4.92 -11.30
N ASN A 572 39.37 -4.29 -12.45
CA ASN A 572 39.82 -2.91 -12.51
C ASN A 572 38.82 -1.96 -11.81
N TYR A 573 39.35 -1.04 -11.00
CA TYR A 573 38.58 -0.02 -10.29
C TYR A 573 37.49 -0.57 -9.34
N ALA A 574 37.45 -1.86 -9.02
CA ALA A 574 36.37 -2.49 -8.28
C ALA A 574 36.01 -1.75 -6.98
N PHE A 575 36.95 -1.21 -6.26
CA PHE A 575 36.82 -0.41 -5.03
C PHE A 575 37.51 0.96 -5.17
N TRP A 576 37.52 1.51 -6.36
CA TRP A 576 38.05 2.85 -6.63
C TRP A 576 37.44 3.90 -5.70
N ASN A 577 38.29 4.74 -5.10
CA ASN A 577 37.87 5.86 -4.23
C ASN A 577 36.99 5.45 -3.00
N CYS A 578 37.20 4.23 -2.45
CA CYS A 578 36.66 3.85 -1.15
C CYS A 578 37.54 4.48 -0.06
N ALA A 579 37.48 5.82 0.07
CA ALA A 579 38.47 6.63 0.77
C ALA A 579 38.59 6.35 2.29
N ASN A 580 37.52 5.88 2.94
CA ASN A 580 37.46 5.62 4.38
C ASN A 580 37.84 4.19 4.75
N VAL A 581 38.17 3.34 3.80
CA VAL A 581 38.64 1.98 4.08
C VAL A 581 39.92 2.05 4.87
N THR A 582 39.94 1.41 6.05
CA THR A 582 41.10 1.32 6.94
C THR A 582 41.79 -0.04 6.86
N SER A 583 41.05 -1.08 6.47
CA SER A 583 41.60 -2.44 6.34
C SER A 583 41.02 -3.19 5.13
N ILE A 584 41.87 -3.97 4.48
CA ILE A 584 41.53 -4.90 3.40
C ILE A 584 42.00 -6.29 3.80
N ASP A 585 41.16 -7.31 3.69
CA ASP A 585 41.48 -8.72 3.90
C ASP A 585 41.22 -9.51 2.60
N LEU A 586 42.25 -9.94 1.96
CA LEU A 586 42.27 -10.71 0.73
C LEU A 586 42.45 -12.19 1.09
N GLY A 587 41.51 -13.03 0.66
CA GLY A 587 41.55 -14.46 0.94
C GLY A 587 42.57 -15.23 0.13
N GLU A 588 42.59 -16.53 0.33
CA GLU A 588 43.60 -17.45 -0.28
C GLU A 588 43.41 -17.65 -1.77
N LYS A 589 42.12 -17.44 -2.26
CA LYS A 589 41.82 -17.63 -3.68
C LYS A 589 42.30 -16.48 -4.57
N VAL A 590 42.67 -15.32 -3.98
CA VAL A 590 43.03 -14.14 -4.76
C VAL A 590 44.33 -14.39 -5.50
N THR A 591 44.30 -14.34 -6.82
CA THR A 591 45.49 -14.51 -7.69
C THR A 591 45.83 -13.25 -8.48
N SER A 592 44.88 -12.32 -8.64
CA SER A 592 45.11 -11.07 -9.36
C SER A 592 44.24 -9.92 -8.83
N ILE A 593 44.82 -8.72 -8.85
CA ILE A 593 44.20 -7.46 -8.45
C ILE A 593 44.34 -6.50 -9.62
N GLY A 594 43.20 -6.07 -10.16
CA GLY A 594 43.12 -5.25 -11.35
C GLY A 594 43.68 -3.84 -11.21
N ARG A 595 43.82 -3.15 -12.33
CA ARG A 595 44.30 -1.76 -12.37
C ARG A 595 43.43 -0.86 -11.52
N ASN A 596 44.04 -0.03 -10.68
CA ASN A 596 43.33 0.96 -9.85
C ASN A 596 42.25 0.36 -8.94
N ALA A 597 42.34 -0.93 -8.62
CA ALA A 597 41.27 -1.62 -7.86
C ALA A 597 40.98 -0.97 -6.51
N PHE A 598 42.01 -0.53 -5.77
CA PHE A 598 41.90 0.15 -4.49
C PHE A 598 42.51 1.55 -4.51
N ILE A 599 42.66 2.16 -5.70
CA ILE A 599 43.21 3.52 -5.82
C ILE A 599 42.41 4.51 -4.97
N SER A 600 43.08 5.43 -4.30
CA SER A 600 42.50 6.45 -3.42
C SER A 600 41.83 5.92 -2.14
N ALA A 601 42.12 4.70 -1.70
CA ALA A 601 41.82 4.23 -0.35
C ALA A 601 42.73 4.96 0.66
N SER A 602 42.50 6.29 0.82
CA SER A 602 43.50 7.19 1.46
C SER A 602 43.71 6.93 2.95
N ASN A 603 42.74 6.30 3.64
CA ASN A 603 42.84 5.96 5.06
C ASN A 603 43.30 4.50 5.31
N LEU A 604 43.67 3.77 4.25
CA LEU A 604 44.05 2.36 4.36
C LEU A 604 45.32 2.18 5.20
N GLN A 605 45.18 1.55 6.35
CA GLN A 605 46.27 1.28 7.29
C GLN A 605 46.77 -0.15 7.18
N THR A 606 45.87 -1.11 6.95
CA THR A 606 46.23 -2.52 7.00
C THR A 606 45.78 -3.24 5.74
N ILE A 607 46.65 -3.98 5.14
CA ILE A 607 46.36 -4.95 4.08
C ILE A 607 46.74 -6.33 4.60
N THR A 608 45.80 -7.26 4.58
CA THR A 608 46.04 -8.67 4.87
C THR A 608 45.88 -9.45 3.57
N CYS A 609 46.86 -10.20 3.14
CA CYS A 609 46.77 -11.09 2.00
C CYS A 609 47.15 -12.51 2.41
N ARG A 610 46.19 -13.44 2.28
CA ARG A 610 46.33 -14.82 2.76
C ARG A 610 46.88 -15.78 1.70
N ALA A 611 47.01 -15.34 0.47
CA ALA A 611 47.51 -16.15 -0.61
C ALA A 611 48.97 -16.51 -0.40
N GLU A 612 49.34 -17.77 -0.56
CA GLU A 612 50.75 -18.23 -0.49
C GLU A 612 51.60 -17.66 -1.64
N ASN A 613 51.01 -17.49 -2.80
CA ASN A 613 51.64 -16.83 -3.93
C ASN A 613 51.11 -15.39 -4.04
N ALA A 614 52.01 -14.42 -4.06
CA ALA A 614 51.63 -13.02 -4.18
C ALA A 614 50.76 -12.77 -5.41
N PRO A 615 49.50 -12.27 -5.26
CA PRO A 615 48.65 -11.93 -6.40
C PRO A 615 49.32 -10.92 -7.33
N SER A 616 49.12 -11.09 -8.62
CA SER A 616 49.57 -10.12 -9.61
C SER A 616 48.85 -8.78 -9.44
N LEU A 617 49.58 -7.66 -9.46
CA LEU A 617 49.04 -6.33 -9.38
C LEU A 617 48.89 -5.69 -10.76
N GLY A 618 47.70 -5.19 -11.06
CA GLY A 618 47.48 -4.25 -12.14
C GLY A 618 48.10 -2.88 -11.82
N ASN A 619 48.27 -2.05 -12.84
CA ASN A 619 48.92 -0.74 -12.68
C ASN A 619 48.17 0.10 -11.61
N SER A 620 48.89 0.64 -10.62
CA SER A 620 48.37 1.46 -9.53
C SER A 620 47.24 0.80 -8.73
N ALA A 621 47.22 -0.54 -8.58
CA ALA A 621 46.20 -1.29 -7.87
C ALA A 621 45.89 -0.69 -6.48
N PHE A 622 46.90 -0.22 -5.76
CA PHE A 622 46.79 0.48 -4.47
C PHE A 622 47.26 1.94 -4.57
N GLY A 623 47.18 2.59 -5.72
CA GLY A 623 47.66 3.95 -5.92
C GLY A 623 47.07 4.93 -4.89
N SER A 624 47.96 5.69 -4.19
CA SER A 624 47.59 6.63 -3.12
C SER A 624 46.91 5.97 -1.89
N ALA A 625 46.97 4.65 -1.75
CA ALA A 625 46.48 3.98 -0.56
C ALA A 625 47.25 4.42 0.70
N GLY A 626 46.53 4.65 1.79
CA GLY A 626 47.11 5.10 3.06
C GLY A 626 47.79 6.47 3.00
N SER A 627 47.51 7.30 2.01
CA SER A 627 48.16 8.63 1.87
C SER A 627 47.84 9.60 3.01
N LYS A 628 46.78 9.37 3.76
CA LYS A 628 46.36 10.16 4.94
C LYS A 628 46.68 9.47 6.28
N VAL A 629 47.32 8.29 6.26
CA VAL A 629 47.67 7.56 7.47
C VAL A 629 48.94 8.14 8.06
N GLU A 630 48.87 8.70 9.28
CA GLU A 630 50.01 9.27 10.00
C GLU A 630 50.80 8.21 10.80
N GLY A 631 50.34 6.98 10.89
CA GLY A 631 50.97 5.87 11.65
C GLY A 631 51.60 4.80 10.77
N ALA A 632 51.92 3.68 11.40
CA ALA A 632 52.46 2.52 10.70
C ALA A 632 51.41 1.95 9.74
N LYS A 633 51.82 1.66 8.51
CA LYS A 633 51.04 0.91 7.51
C LYS A 633 51.59 -0.50 7.43
N ILE A 634 50.78 -1.50 7.47
CA ILE A 634 51.17 -2.89 7.58
C ILE A 634 50.56 -3.74 6.46
N LEU A 635 51.42 -4.56 5.86
CA LEU A 635 51.03 -5.61 4.93
C LEU A 635 51.29 -6.96 5.59
N TYR A 636 50.20 -7.62 6.04
CA TYR A 636 50.28 -8.97 6.60
C TYR A 636 50.23 -10.02 5.48
N VAL A 637 51.24 -10.90 5.46
CA VAL A 637 51.37 -12.00 4.50
C VAL A 637 51.85 -13.27 5.19
N PRO A 638 51.65 -14.48 4.62
CA PRO A 638 52.25 -15.69 5.15
C PRO A 638 53.78 -15.57 5.21
N ALA A 639 54.40 -15.89 6.36
CA ALA A 639 55.83 -15.73 6.56
C ALA A 639 56.70 -16.44 5.50
N ALA A 640 56.24 -17.62 5.04
CA ALA A 640 56.90 -18.36 3.98
C ALA A 640 56.91 -17.67 2.61
N SER A 641 56.13 -16.60 2.44
CA SER A 641 55.92 -15.90 1.18
C SER A 641 56.53 -14.49 1.15
N TYR A 642 57.29 -14.07 2.21
CA TYR A 642 57.85 -12.72 2.33
C TYR A 642 58.60 -12.27 1.10
N ASP A 643 59.56 -13.06 0.66
CA ASP A 643 60.44 -12.72 -0.48
C ASP A 643 59.63 -12.53 -1.76
N THR A 644 58.55 -13.32 -1.91
CA THR A 644 57.63 -13.23 -3.06
C THR A 644 56.88 -11.93 -3.04
N TYR A 645 56.33 -11.55 -1.87
CA TYR A 645 55.54 -10.30 -1.73
C TYR A 645 56.46 -9.07 -1.79
N GLU A 646 57.67 -9.11 -1.20
CA GLU A 646 58.61 -8.01 -1.28
C GLU A 646 58.97 -7.69 -2.74
N THR A 647 59.12 -8.72 -3.55
CA THR A 647 59.44 -8.57 -4.97
C THR A 647 58.24 -8.18 -5.82
N ALA A 648 57.09 -8.85 -5.62
CA ALA A 648 55.91 -8.67 -6.47
C ALA A 648 55.09 -7.40 -6.13
N TRP A 649 55.11 -6.95 -4.84
CA TRP A 649 54.28 -5.83 -4.36
C TRP A 649 55.10 -4.57 -4.02
N THR A 650 56.12 -4.29 -4.83
CA THR A 650 57.01 -3.11 -4.67
C THR A 650 56.20 -1.80 -4.68
N ASP A 651 55.12 -1.73 -5.44
CA ASP A 651 54.24 -0.56 -5.48
C ASP A 651 53.57 -0.30 -4.13
N VAL A 652 53.29 -1.36 -3.34
CA VAL A 652 52.63 -1.27 -2.03
C VAL A 652 53.68 -0.94 -0.95
N THR A 653 54.81 -1.67 -0.95
CA THR A 653 55.88 -1.45 0.03
C THR A 653 56.55 -0.09 -0.14
N SER A 654 56.69 0.43 -1.37
CA SER A 654 57.18 1.79 -1.62
C SER A 654 56.25 2.89 -1.09
N GLN A 655 54.99 2.61 -0.86
CA GLN A 655 54.05 3.51 -0.19
C GLN A 655 54.13 3.46 1.34
N GLY A 656 55.11 2.69 1.89
CA GLY A 656 55.39 2.63 3.31
C GLY A 656 54.68 1.52 4.08
N TYR A 657 54.07 0.54 3.41
CA TYR A 657 53.57 -0.66 4.07
C TYR A 657 54.70 -1.60 4.45
N ALA A 658 54.84 -1.87 5.76
CA ALA A 658 55.83 -2.83 6.28
C ALA A 658 55.24 -4.24 6.22
N LEU A 659 56.04 -5.19 5.69
CA LEU A 659 55.70 -6.60 5.68
C LEU A 659 55.76 -7.17 7.11
N GLN A 660 54.70 -7.92 7.51
CA GLN A 660 54.66 -8.65 8.77
C GLN A 660 54.04 -10.03 8.57
N ASP A 661 54.36 -10.97 9.45
CA ASP A 661 53.72 -12.28 9.45
C ASP A 661 52.23 -12.14 9.79
N ILE A 662 51.37 -12.79 9.02
CA ILE A 662 49.94 -12.82 9.26
C ILE A 662 49.60 -13.38 10.65
N ASN A 663 50.47 -14.21 11.21
CA ASN A 663 50.30 -14.74 12.55
C ASN A 663 50.58 -13.70 13.65
N ASP A 664 51.34 -12.62 13.33
CA ASP A 664 51.68 -11.53 14.24
C ASP A 664 50.65 -10.40 14.22
N GLN A 665 49.57 -10.56 13.49
CA GLN A 665 48.52 -9.56 13.34
C GLN A 665 47.94 -9.18 14.70
N GLN A 666 48.39 -8.05 15.26
CA GLN A 666 47.75 -7.41 16.42
C GLN A 666 46.54 -6.61 15.92
N LEU A 667 45.40 -7.05 16.30
CA LEU A 667 44.12 -6.62 15.80
C LEU A 667 43.65 -5.36 16.53
N THR A 668 43.63 -4.20 15.88
CA THR A 668 43.34 -2.92 16.53
C THR A 668 41.90 -2.42 16.47
N ASP A 669 41.04 -2.91 15.57
CA ASP A 669 39.59 -2.54 15.58
C ASP A 669 38.78 -3.51 14.73
N GLY A 670 38.22 -4.51 15.36
CA GLY A 670 37.47 -5.56 14.70
C GLY A 670 38.36 -6.78 14.41
N ILE A 671 38.20 -7.77 15.26
CA ILE A 671 39.03 -8.97 15.27
C ILE A 671 38.50 -9.95 14.26
N TYR A 672 39.30 -10.34 13.28
CA TYR A 672 39.08 -11.54 12.49
C TYR A 672 39.60 -12.76 13.18
N TYR A 673 38.80 -13.77 13.09
CA TYR A 673 39.05 -15.03 13.66
C TYR A 673 38.94 -16.11 12.60
N ARG A 674 40.06 -16.84 12.37
CA ARG A 674 40.11 -17.97 11.45
C ARG A 674 40.05 -19.28 12.24
N ALA A 675 39.01 -20.09 11.98
CA ALA A 675 38.99 -21.49 12.41
C ALA A 675 39.55 -22.37 11.28
N SER A 676 40.73 -22.89 11.43
CA SER A 676 41.26 -23.98 10.59
C SER A 676 41.05 -25.32 11.28
N ARG A 677 41.19 -26.44 10.54
CA ARG A 677 41.12 -27.82 11.07
C ARG A 677 42.09 -28.17 12.20
N GLU A 678 43.02 -27.30 12.52
CA GLU A 678 44.01 -27.55 13.55
C GLU A 678 43.54 -27.14 14.94
N THR A 679 43.83 -28.01 15.92
CA THR A 679 43.17 -28.10 17.21
C THR A 679 43.46 -26.98 18.23
N ASP A 680 44.30 -25.98 17.93
CA ASP A 680 44.74 -24.96 18.90
C ASP A 680 44.53 -23.52 18.39
N TRP A 681 43.33 -23.17 18.19
CA TRP A 681 43.02 -21.88 17.60
C TRP A 681 42.44 -20.81 18.54
N VAL A 682 42.53 -20.82 19.76
CA VAL A 682 42.22 -19.65 20.58
C VAL A 682 43.45 -18.79 20.70
N PRO A 683 43.75 -17.93 19.73
CA PRO A 683 44.80 -16.96 19.93
C PRO A 683 44.39 -16.01 21.01
N THR A 684 45.27 -15.26 21.45
CA THR A 684 45.09 -14.14 22.35
C THR A 684 44.23 -13.09 21.73
N LEU A 685 42.89 -13.29 21.80
CA LEU A 685 41.94 -12.21 21.54
C LEU A 685 42.37 -11.01 22.41
N PRO A 686 42.50 -9.77 21.88
CA PRO A 686 42.86 -8.61 22.68
C PRO A 686 41.94 -8.49 23.90
N ALA A 687 42.42 -7.82 24.91
CA ALA A 687 41.65 -7.58 26.12
C ALA A 687 40.37 -6.74 25.85
N THR A 688 40.43 -5.84 24.85
CA THR A 688 39.32 -4.96 24.47
C THR A 688 39.13 -4.93 22.97
N PHE A 689 37.83 -4.94 22.52
CA PHE A 689 37.44 -4.79 21.13
C PHE A 689 35.98 -4.28 21.02
N THR A 690 35.64 -3.64 19.92
CA THR A 690 34.32 -3.13 19.64
C THR A 690 33.53 -4.04 18.69
N ALA A 691 34.22 -4.84 17.89
CA ALA A 691 33.64 -5.83 16.99
C ALA A 691 34.50 -7.10 16.92
N LEU A 692 33.84 -8.24 16.80
CA LEU A 692 34.48 -9.53 16.58
C LEU A 692 33.84 -10.22 15.36
N TYR A 693 34.66 -10.51 14.38
CA TYR A 693 34.27 -11.19 13.14
C TYR A 693 34.90 -12.59 13.14
N VAL A 694 34.06 -13.60 13.01
CA VAL A 694 34.53 -15.00 13.01
C VAL A 694 34.34 -15.60 11.64
N ARG A 695 35.34 -16.27 11.12
CA ARG A 695 35.32 -16.95 9.83
C ARG A 695 35.88 -18.39 9.98
N THR A 696 35.21 -19.35 9.34
CA THR A 696 35.76 -20.71 9.14
C THR A 696 36.37 -20.79 7.75
N VAL A 697 37.53 -21.45 7.65
CA VAL A 697 38.27 -21.59 6.39
C VAL A 697 38.48 -23.05 6.07
N GLY A 698 38.06 -23.46 4.87
CA GLY A 698 38.03 -24.83 4.37
C GLY A 698 36.62 -25.43 4.35
N ASP A 699 36.39 -26.32 3.41
CA ASP A 699 35.01 -26.83 3.10
C ASP A 699 34.36 -27.57 4.29
N ASP A 700 35.16 -28.14 5.21
CA ASP A 700 34.67 -28.86 6.39
C ASP A 700 34.98 -28.16 7.71
N ALA A 701 35.43 -26.91 7.69
CA ALA A 701 35.76 -26.22 8.93
C ALA A 701 34.46 -25.63 9.55
N ALA A 702 34.24 -25.95 10.83
CA ALA A 702 33.13 -25.41 11.63
C ALA A 702 33.62 -25.09 13.05
N LEU A 703 33.04 -24.04 13.68
CA LEU A 703 33.26 -23.80 15.09
C LEU A 703 32.61 -24.90 15.92
N THR A 704 33.37 -25.40 16.89
CA THR A 704 32.82 -26.27 17.94
C THR A 704 32.13 -25.45 19.03
N ALA A 705 31.24 -26.09 19.80
CA ALA A 705 30.61 -25.46 20.94
C ALA A 705 31.65 -24.93 21.97
N SER A 706 32.77 -25.61 22.16
CA SER A 706 33.85 -25.16 23.04
C SER A 706 34.49 -23.87 22.57
N GLN A 707 34.74 -23.76 21.28
CA GLN A 707 35.32 -22.58 20.67
C GLN A 707 34.35 -21.40 20.74
N PHE A 708 33.09 -21.63 20.46
CA PHE A 708 32.04 -20.60 20.56
C PHE A 708 31.88 -20.09 22.00
N ASN A 709 31.96 -20.97 22.99
CA ASN A 709 31.95 -20.57 24.41
C ASN A 709 33.16 -19.68 24.80
N THR A 710 34.28 -19.88 24.16
CA THR A 710 35.45 -18.98 24.35
C THR A 710 35.15 -17.59 23.78
N VAL A 711 34.53 -17.50 22.59
CA VAL A 711 34.05 -16.24 21.99
C VAL A 711 33.09 -15.53 22.94
N ILE A 712 32.11 -16.25 23.48
CA ILE A 712 31.13 -15.70 24.41
C ILE A 712 31.81 -15.15 25.68
N THR A 713 32.77 -15.88 26.23
CA THR A 713 33.52 -15.44 27.43
C THR A 713 34.27 -14.13 27.18
N LYS A 714 34.88 -13.99 26.03
CA LYS A 714 35.59 -12.77 25.62
C LYS A 714 34.66 -11.59 25.41
N ILE A 715 33.50 -11.80 24.79
CA ILE A 715 32.49 -10.76 24.65
C ILE A 715 32.01 -10.29 26.02
N SER A 716 31.72 -11.22 26.93
CA SER A 716 31.22 -10.91 28.26
C SER A 716 32.22 -10.08 29.09
N ALA A 717 33.47 -10.16 28.80
CA ALA A 717 34.57 -9.42 29.46
C ALA A 717 34.74 -7.97 28.96
N GLN A 718 34.02 -7.57 27.88
CA GLN A 718 34.15 -6.23 27.33
C GLN A 718 33.52 -5.15 28.21
N SER A 719 34.08 -3.94 28.17
CA SER A 719 33.56 -2.78 28.91
C SER A 719 32.31 -2.17 28.25
N ALA A 720 32.19 -2.22 26.94
CA ALA A 720 31.08 -1.68 26.12
C ALA A 720 30.42 -2.79 25.29
N PRO A 721 29.19 -2.56 24.75
CA PRO A 721 28.56 -3.48 23.82
C PRO A 721 29.39 -3.66 22.54
N VAL A 722 29.42 -4.89 22.02
CA VAL A 722 30.23 -5.27 20.86
C VAL A 722 29.37 -5.85 19.74
N THR A 723 29.84 -5.72 18.51
CA THR A 723 29.34 -6.43 17.34
C THR A 723 29.96 -7.82 17.27
N LEU A 724 29.11 -8.86 17.15
CA LEU A 724 29.53 -10.22 16.82
C LEU A 724 29.03 -10.58 15.42
N ASP A 725 29.97 -10.80 14.52
CA ASP A 725 29.66 -11.18 13.13
C ASP A 725 30.19 -12.61 12.88
N LEU A 726 29.27 -13.54 12.71
CA LEU A 726 29.51 -14.96 12.46
C LEU A 726 29.09 -15.40 11.05
N ASN A 727 28.65 -14.49 10.21
CA ASN A 727 28.04 -14.83 8.93
C ASN A 727 29.03 -15.43 7.90
N MET A 728 30.31 -15.47 8.19
CA MET A 728 31.34 -16.15 7.42
C MET A 728 31.88 -17.38 8.15
N ALA A 729 31.25 -17.81 9.21
CA ALA A 729 31.61 -18.99 9.96
C ALA A 729 30.49 -20.03 9.90
N LYS A 730 30.89 -21.32 9.83
CA LYS A 730 29.99 -22.45 10.06
C LYS A 730 30.10 -22.89 11.51
N PHE A 731 28.98 -23.37 12.04
CA PHE A 731 28.94 -24.02 13.36
C PHE A 731 28.81 -25.53 13.20
N GLU A 732 29.27 -26.30 14.15
CA GLU A 732 29.20 -27.76 14.12
C GLU A 732 27.75 -28.33 14.08
N ALA A 733 26.76 -27.48 14.39
CA ALA A 733 25.35 -27.78 14.30
C ALA A 733 24.64 -26.71 13.46
N THR A 734 23.47 -27.04 12.90
CA THR A 734 22.62 -26.10 12.17
C THR A 734 21.66 -25.32 13.08
N GLU A 735 21.61 -25.66 14.37
CA GLU A 735 20.87 -24.89 15.38
C GLU A 735 21.79 -23.89 16.06
N PHE A 736 21.43 -22.60 16.08
CA PHE A 736 22.21 -21.59 16.80
C PHE A 736 22.06 -21.79 18.32
N PRO A 737 23.16 -21.91 19.09
CA PRO A 737 23.15 -22.36 20.49
C PRO A 737 22.71 -21.27 21.49
N THR A 738 22.42 -21.69 22.72
CA THR A 738 21.90 -20.84 23.82
C THR A 738 22.98 -20.04 24.56
N GLY A 739 24.25 -20.19 24.25
CA GLY A 739 25.34 -19.65 25.06
C GLY A 739 25.39 -18.13 25.25
N LEU A 740 24.70 -17.36 24.42
CA LEU A 740 24.65 -15.90 24.53
C LEU A 740 23.54 -15.37 25.47
N ALA A 741 22.71 -16.24 26.02
CA ALA A 741 21.65 -15.82 26.94
C ALA A 741 22.21 -15.01 28.12
N GLY A 742 21.58 -13.85 28.40
CA GLY A 742 22.00 -12.94 29.48
C GLY A 742 23.25 -12.11 29.18
N ASN A 743 23.83 -12.19 27.98
CA ASN A 743 25.01 -11.42 27.64
C ASN A 743 24.69 -9.92 27.48
N ALA A 744 25.07 -9.11 28.49
CA ALA A 744 24.83 -7.66 28.50
C ALA A 744 25.84 -6.86 27.65
N LYS A 745 26.75 -7.52 26.95
CA LYS A 745 27.79 -6.91 26.11
C LYS A 745 27.64 -7.23 24.62
N LEU A 746 26.64 -8.03 24.25
CA LEU A 746 26.32 -8.25 22.85
C LEU A 746 25.46 -7.06 22.35
N GLY A 747 26.01 -6.26 21.45
CA GLY A 747 25.34 -5.09 20.85
C GLY A 747 24.68 -5.40 19.52
N THR A 748 25.36 -6.16 18.65
CA THR A 748 24.87 -6.59 17.34
C THR A 748 25.24 -8.03 17.09
N ILE A 749 24.36 -8.79 16.44
CA ILE A 749 24.64 -10.17 16.02
C ILE A 749 24.33 -10.39 14.53
N LYS A 750 25.25 -11.05 13.82
CA LYS A 750 25.00 -11.78 12.59
C LYS A 750 25.32 -13.26 12.83
N PHE A 751 24.44 -14.13 12.38
CA PHE A 751 24.46 -15.54 12.70
C PHE A 751 25.45 -16.33 11.84
N PHE A 752 25.71 -17.58 12.20
CA PHE A 752 26.48 -18.52 11.39
C PHE A 752 25.82 -18.74 10.03
N GLU A 753 26.62 -18.93 9.00
CA GLU A 753 26.16 -19.16 7.62
C GLU A 753 25.21 -20.36 7.50
N ASN A 754 25.49 -21.42 8.26
CA ASN A 754 24.71 -22.67 8.23
C ASN A 754 23.55 -22.73 9.24
N THR A 755 23.13 -21.60 9.81
CA THR A 755 22.02 -21.58 10.79
C THR A 755 20.69 -21.87 10.11
N ALA A 756 20.02 -22.96 10.53
CA ALA A 756 18.69 -23.38 10.06
C ALA A 756 17.61 -23.19 11.14
N SER A 757 17.98 -23.14 12.41
CA SER A 757 17.09 -22.84 13.52
C SER A 757 17.82 -22.08 14.63
N ILE A 758 17.07 -21.36 15.48
CA ILE A 758 17.63 -20.67 16.64
C ILE A 758 17.06 -21.30 17.89
N ALA A 759 17.93 -21.78 18.76
CA ALA A 759 17.56 -22.50 19.99
C ALA A 759 16.69 -21.63 20.92
N ALA A 760 15.82 -22.28 21.69
CA ALA A 760 15.03 -21.64 22.71
C ALA A 760 15.90 -20.85 23.68
N GLY A 761 15.55 -19.56 23.91
CA GLY A 761 16.27 -18.66 24.81
C GLY A 761 17.68 -18.25 24.38
N ALA A 762 18.10 -18.45 23.13
CA ALA A 762 19.49 -18.21 22.66
C ALA A 762 20.02 -16.80 23.02
N PHE A 763 19.17 -15.78 22.98
CA PHE A 763 19.48 -14.38 23.31
C PHE A 763 18.65 -13.85 24.49
N LYS A 764 17.97 -14.72 25.23
CA LYS A 764 17.14 -14.30 26.36
C LYS A 764 17.92 -13.40 27.31
N GLY A 765 17.41 -12.16 27.55
CA GLY A 765 18.05 -11.21 28.47
C GLY A 765 19.29 -10.51 27.94
N CYS A 766 19.57 -10.52 26.64
CA CYS A 766 20.63 -9.71 26.01
C CYS A 766 20.20 -8.24 25.95
N THR A 767 20.30 -7.53 27.06
CA THR A 767 19.74 -6.17 27.24
C THR A 767 20.45 -5.09 26.40
N ALA A 768 21.67 -5.31 25.94
CA ALA A 768 22.42 -4.40 25.09
C ALA A 768 22.26 -4.69 23.58
N LEU A 769 21.60 -5.79 23.21
CA LEU A 769 21.41 -6.17 21.80
C LEU A 769 20.47 -5.17 21.12
N THR A 770 21.00 -4.41 20.15
CA THR A 770 20.28 -3.39 19.39
C THR A 770 19.84 -3.87 18.02
N LYS A 771 20.62 -4.81 17.41
CA LYS A 771 20.36 -5.30 16.05
C LYS A 771 20.67 -6.79 15.95
N ALA A 772 19.77 -7.53 15.30
CA ALA A 772 19.96 -8.92 14.91
C ALA A 772 19.53 -9.13 13.45
N THR A 773 20.38 -9.78 12.65
CA THR A 773 20.08 -10.12 11.25
C THR A 773 20.03 -11.63 11.12
N VAL A 774 18.84 -12.19 11.02
CA VAL A 774 18.61 -13.62 10.87
C VAL A 774 18.85 -14.03 9.42
N PRO A 775 19.70 -15.03 9.15
CA PRO A 775 20.05 -15.43 7.78
C PRO A 775 18.88 -16.12 7.07
N THR A 776 18.88 -16.03 5.75
CA THR A 776 18.03 -16.83 4.87
C THR A 776 18.32 -18.31 5.10
N GLY A 777 17.25 -19.13 5.19
CA GLY A 777 17.41 -20.56 5.56
C GLY A 777 16.99 -20.89 6.98
N VAL A 778 16.91 -19.92 7.90
CA VAL A 778 16.31 -20.13 9.22
C VAL A 778 14.81 -20.37 9.09
N GLU A 779 14.35 -21.54 9.54
CA GLU A 779 12.94 -21.92 9.51
C GLU A 779 12.26 -21.80 10.87
N ILE A 780 13.03 -21.88 11.95
CA ILE A 780 12.50 -21.92 13.33
C ILE A 780 13.22 -20.93 14.21
N ILE A 781 12.44 -20.07 14.86
CA ILE A 781 12.89 -19.25 16.00
C ILE A 781 12.32 -19.88 17.27
N GLY A 782 13.17 -20.30 18.17
CA GLY A 782 12.80 -21.03 19.38
C GLY A 782 11.97 -20.22 20.36
N GLU A 783 11.40 -20.90 21.37
CA GLU A 783 10.68 -20.24 22.48
C GLU A 783 11.61 -19.26 23.22
N SER A 784 11.08 -18.07 23.61
CA SER A 784 11.80 -17.06 24.40
C SER A 784 13.15 -16.62 23.82
N THR A 785 13.41 -16.81 22.53
CA THR A 785 14.72 -16.56 21.89
C THR A 785 15.29 -15.18 22.17
N PHE A 786 14.49 -14.13 22.01
CA PHE A 786 14.86 -12.74 22.31
C PHE A 786 14.12 -12.17 23.53
N GLU A 787 13.54 -13.01 24.40
CA GLU A 787 12.81 -12.54 25.58
C GLU A 787 13.69 -11.61 26.42
N GLY A 788 13.24 -10.38 26.67
CA GLY A 788 13.96 -9.41 27.50
C GLY A 788 15.11 -8.70 26.80
N CYS A 789 15.24 -8.76 25.47
CA CYS A 789 16.16 -7.93 24.70
C CYS A 789 15.63 -6.49 24.58
N THR A 790 15.71 -5.72 25.67
CA THR A 790 15.04 -4.42 25.80
C THR A 790 15.55 -3.34 24.86
N ALA A 791 16.80 -3.45 24.37
CA ALA A 791 17.40 -2.50 23.42
C ALA A 791 17.23 -2.92 21.95
N LEU A 792 16.63 -4.08 21.64
CA LEU A 792 16.51 -4.58 20.28
C LEU A 792 15.56 -3.69 19.48
N ALA A 793 16.12 -2.84 18.64
CA ALA A 793 15.40 -1.87 17.81
C ALA A 793 15.31 -2.31 16.34
N SER A 794 16.21 -3.19 15.87
CA SER A 794 16.24 -3.65 14.48
C SER A 794 16.39 -5.18 14.45
N LEU A 795 15.40 -5.85 13.85
CA LEU A 795 15.38 -7.28 13.63
C LEU A 795 14.96 -7.55 12.20
N THR A 796 15.82 -8.20 11.42
CA THR A 796 15.47 -8.65 10.08
C THR A 796 15.17 -10.15 10.14
N LEU A 797 13.94 -10.52 9.76
CA LEU A 797 13.49 -11.92 9.64
C LEU A 797 13.35 -12.29 8.17
N PRO A 798 13.94 -13.38 7.71
CA PRO A 798 13.79 -13.83 6.33
C PRO A 798 12.42 -14.52 6.13
N SER A 799 11.94 -14.55 4.89
CA SER A 799 10.70 -15.26 4.51
C SER A 799 10.73 -16.78 4.73
N SER A 800 11.91 -17.35 4.97
CA SER A 800 12.09 -18.76 5.31
C SER A 800 11.55 -19.14 6.70
N VAL A 801 11.32 -18.17 7.60
CA VAL A 801 10.83 -18.47 8.96
C VAL A 801 9.39 -18.97 8.91
N LYS A 802 9.19 -20.21 9.34
CA LYS A 802 7.87 -20.89 9.38
C LYS A 802 7.29 -20.93 10.79
N THR A 803 8.14 -20.90 11.81
CA THR A 803 7.73 -21.07 13.20
C THR A 803 8.45 -20.07 14.10
N VAL A 804 7.66 -19.34 14.89
CA VAL A 804 8.14 -18.49 15.98
C VAL A 804 7.59 -19.03 17.29
N GLY A 805 8.48 -19.42 18.20
CA GLY A 805 8.13 -20.00 19.48
C GLY A 805 7.49 -19.01 20.43
N ASP A 806 6.81 -19.54 21.46
CA ASP A 806 6.15 -18.73 22.49
C ASP A 806 7.14 -17.75 23.14
N LYS A 807 6.67 -16.54 23.40
CA LYS A 807 7.45 -15.46 24.05
C LYS A 807 8.76 -15.08 23.33
N ALA A 808 8.95 -15.47 22.07
CA ALA A 808 10.20 -15.22 21.35
C ALA A 808 10.67 -13.75 21.42
N PHE A 809 9.75 -12.79 21.39
CA PHE A 809 10.00 -11.34 21.43
C PHE A 809 9.42 -10.65 22.67
N LYS A 810 9.04 -11.40 23.71
CA LYS A 810 8.46 -10.82 24.93
C LYS A 810 9.45 -9.88 25.60
N GLY A 811 9.05 -8.63 25.82
CA GLY A 811 9.87 -7.62 26.48
C GLY A 811 10.93 -6.97 25.59
N CYS A 812 10.87 -7.10 24.29
CA CYS A 812 11.67 -6.34 23.31
C CYS A 812 11.04 -4.94 23.14
N SER A 813 11.21 -4.08 24.15
CA SER A 813 10.49 -2.80 24.24
C SER A 813 10.95 -1.73 23.24
N ALA A 814 12.13 -1.91 22.63
CA ALA A 814 12.64 -1.02 21.57
C ALA A 814 12.24 -1.45 20.16
N LEU A 815 11.65 -2.65 19.98
CA LEU A 815 11.23 -3.15 18.68
C LEU A 815 9.90 -2.46 18.31
N VAL A 816 9.93 -1.67 17.25
CA VAL A 816 8.76 -0.97 16.72
C VAL A 816 8.22 -1.80 15.55
N GLU A 817 6.89 -1.99 15.49
CA GLU A 817 6.27 -2.57 14.29
C GLU A 817 6.57 -1.66 13.09
N THR A 818 7.24 -2.23 12.07
CA THR A 818 7.47 -1.58 10.77
C THR A 818 6.56 -2.22 9.73
#